data_5e58e33194abde39354106d35c76f667
#
_entry.id   5e58e33194abde39354106d35c76f667
#
_cell.length_a   1.000
_cell.length_b   1.000
_cell.length_c   1.000
_cell.angle_alpha   90.00
_cell.angle_beta   90.00
_cell.angle_gamma   90.00
#
_symmetry.space_group_name_H-M   'P 1'
#
loop_
_entity.id
_entity.type
_entity.pdbx_description
1 polymer ?
#
loop_
_entity_poly.entity_id
_entity_poly.type
_entity_poly.pdbx_seq_one_letter_code
_entity_poly.pdbx_strand_id
1 'polypeptide(L)'
;MRELVVIGNGMVGHRLVQALCDRDRSGEWRITVLGEEARPAYDRVALSSYVDGASAEDLTLAELTDAVDLHLGDPVVTIDRDDRRVTTASGRVLPYDALVLATGSVPFVPPVPGRDLPGCFVYRTLDDLDAIKAAAAAAVARPGPGRRSAVVVGGGLLGLEAARALRSLGLSPQVVEIAPRLMPVQVDEGGGALLRRIIESEDLAVRCGVSVNGIAEDRGRLVATLSDGVELDADLVVFSAGIRPADALARAAGLRLGERGGVFVDDRCRTSDEHVWAIGEVAALEGRTYGLVAPGYAMAEVVADRLLGGPATMTPAELDMSTQLKMLGVDVASFGDAQGSTPGALEVVVNDPVAGTYAKLVVSDDARTLLGGVLVGDASKYATLRPLVGSPLPADPVAMIAPGGVELGADALPDSAQICSCNAVTKGAIVHAIHDGAATVPELKSCTRAGTSCGSCVPLLKKLLVDSGVEVSKALCEHFAQSRAELFEIVRGSGIRTFSELVARHGTGRGCDICKPAVASILASTGPGHVHDGERATLQDTNDHFLANLQRNGTYSVVPRLAGGEVTPEGLIVIGEVARDFGLYTKITGGQRIDMFGARVEQLPAIWRRLVDAGFESGHAYGKSLRTVKSCVGTTWCRYGVQDSVGLAVALELRYRGLRSPHKLKSGVSGCARECAEARSKDFGIIATEEGWNLYVGGNGGFTPRHAELLASDLDTETLVKLIDRYLMFYIRTADRLQRTAPWIESLEGGLEHLRAVVVDDSLGICADLEAAMDEHVGNYADEWRGVLEDEEKLARFVSFVNAPDTPDPLVQVREERGQPVPVALGMPVVGA
;
A
#
# COMPACT_ATOMS: atom_id res chain seq x y z
N MET A 1 22.98 -34.88 -17.54
CA MET A 1 22.52 -33.59 -17.02
C MET A 1 23.29 -32.53 -17.77
N ARG A 2 22.62 -31.57 -18.37
CA ARG A 2 23.25 -30.47 -19.16
C ARG A 2 23.50 -29.31 -18.24
N GLU A 3 24.55 -28.56 -18.50
CA GLU A 3 24.96 -27.42 -17.68
C GLU A 3 24.34 -26.12 -18.22
N LEU A 4 23.49 -25.48 -17.45
CA LEU A 4 22.92 -24.15 -17.73
C LEU A 4 23.56 -23.12 -16.82
N VAL A 5 24.17 -22.10 -17.41
CA VAL A 5 24.71 -20.95 -16.67
C VAL A 5 23.85 -19.72 -16.96
N VAL A 6 23.38 -19.06 -15.91
CA VAL A 6 22.62 -17.80 -16.00
C VAL A 6 23.46 -16.69 -15.40
N ILE A 7 23.82 -15.68 -16.20
CA ILE A 7 24.59 -14.52 -15.76
C ILE A 7 23.62 -13.38 -15.45
N GLY A 8 23.45 -13.07 -14.18
CA GLY A 8 22.57 -12.05 -13.65
C GLY A 8 21.45 -12.63 -12.79
N ASN A 9 21.44 -12.27 -11.51
CA ASN A 9 20.41 -12.65 -10.52
C ASN A 9 19.47 -11.49 -10.22
N GLY A 10 19.02 -10.78 -11.28
CA GLY A 10 17.95 -9.80 -11.18
C GLY A 10 16.58 -10.45 -11.37
N MET A 11 15.51 -9.63 -11.40
CA MET A 11 14.11 -10.09 -11.52
C MET A 11 13.92 -11.05 -12.71
N VAL A 12 14.51 -10.75 -13.86
CA VAL A 12 14.33 -11.54 -15.10
C VAL A 12 15.11 -12.85 -15.05
N GLY A 13 16.36 -12.83 -14.58
CA GLY A 13 17.15 -14.04 -14.38
C GLY A 13 16.50 -14.99 -13.38
N HIS A 14 16.04 -14.46 -12.25
CA HIS A 14 15.29 -15.20 -11.25
C HIS A 14 14.00 -15.82 -11.84
N ARG A 15 13.25 -15.06 -12.65
CA ARG A 15 12.04 -15.57 -13.31
C ARG A 15 12.31 -16.74 -14.23
N LEU A 16 13.38 -16.69 -15.03
CA LEU A 16 13.81 -17.80 -15.89
C LEU A 16 14.09 -19.05 -15.08
N VAL A 17 14.89 -18.92 -14.03
CA VAL A 17 15.27 -20.06 -13.18
C VAL A 17 14.04 -20.67 -12.50
N GLN A 18 13.15 -19.84 -11.96
CA GLN A 18 11.90 -20.30 -11.38
C GLN A 18 11.05 -21.05 -12.41
N ALA A 19 10.89 -20.52 -13.63
CA ALA A 19 10.12 -21.14 -14.70
C ALA A 19 10.69 -22.51 -15.11
N LEU A 20 12.02 -22.65 -15.09
CA LEU A 20 12.70 -23.93 -15.34
C LEU A 20 12.49 -24.91 -14.19
N CYS A 21 12.70 -24.50 -12.94
CA CYS A 21 12.48 -25.35 -11.76
C CYS A 21 11.05 -25.90 -11.71
N ASP A 22 10.05 -25.08 -12.06
CA ASP A 22 8.64 -25.48 -12.08
C ASP A 22 8.31 -26.52 -13.18
N ARG A 23 9.02 -26.50 -14.32
CA ARG A 23 8.70 -27.27 -15.52
C ARG A 23 9.65 -28.42 -15.82
N ASP A 24 10.93 -28.35 -15.42
CA ASP A 24 11.93 -29.42 -15.64
C ASP A 24 11.73 -30.59 -14.65
N ARG A 25 10.65 -31.35 -14.86
CA ARG A 25 10.36 -32.54 -14.05
C ARG A 25 11.33 -33.69 -14.28
N SER A 26 12.08 -33.66 -15.37
CA SER A 26 13.05 -34.67 -15.73
C SER A 26 14.42 -34.45 -15.11
N GLY A 27 14.70 -33.26 -14.59
CA GLY A 27 16.01 -32.86 -14.07
C GLY A 27 17.07 -32.88 -15.19
N GLU A 28 16.71 -32.41 -16.38
CA GLU A 28 17.59 -32.36 -17.54
C GLU A 28 18.72 -31.35 -17.32
N TRP A 29 18.46 -30.23 -16.60
CA TRP A 29 19.38 -29.15 -16.43
C TRP A 29 19.95 -29.07 -15.00
N ARG A 30 21.28 -28.88 -14.90
CA ARG A 30 21.92 -28.36 -13.72
C ARG A 30 22.06 -26.86 -13.91
N ILE A 31 21.47 -26.07 -12.98
CA ILE A 31 21.37 -24.63 -13.13
C ILE A 31 22.34 -23.96 -12.19
N THR A 32 23.27 -23.16 -12.74
CA THR A 32 24.17 -22.28 -11.98
C THR A 32 23.80 -20.83 -12.28
N VAL A 33 23.59 -20.01 -11.23
CA VAL A 33 23.25 -18.59 -11.32
C VAL A 33 24.41 -17.77 -10.75
N LEU A 34 24.85 -16.79 -11.51
CA LEU A 34 25.97 -15.90 -11.14
C LEU A 34 25.45 -14.46 -10.98
N GLY A 35 25.43 -13.96 -9.74
CA GLY A 35 25.01 -12.60 -9.40
C GLY A 35 26.17 -11.68 -9.09
N GLU A 36 26.20 -10.48 -9.68
CA GLU A 36 27.17 -9.43 -9.36
C GLU A 36 26.93 -8.86 -7.96
N GLU A 37 25.67 -8.61 -7.60
CA GLU A 37 25.30 -8.12 -6.28
C GLU A 37 25.46 -9.22 -5.22
N ALA A 38 25.89 -8.84 -4.02
CA ALA A 38 26.04 -9.75 -2.89
C ALA A 38 24.70 -10.07 -2.19
N ARG A 39 23.57 -9.76 -2.82
CA ARG A 39 22.20 -9.92 -2.31
C ARG A 39 21.41 -10.91 -3.16
N PRO A 40 20.43 -11.64 -2.58
CA PRO A 40 19.45 -12.38 -3.34
C PRO A 40 18.68 -11.46 -4.31
N ALA A 41 18.01 -12.06 -5.30
CA ALA A 41 17.14 -11.32 -6.22
C ALA A 41 16.02 -10.60 -5.46
N TYR A 42 15.75 -9.36 -5.81
CA TYR A 42 14.74 -8.52 -5.17
C TYR A 42 13.91 -7.72 -6.19
N ASP A 43 12.73 -7.29 -5.76
CA ASP A 43 11.80 -6.49 -6.58
C ASP A 43 12.31 -5.04 -6.72
N ARG A 44 12.90 -4.74 -7.88
CA ARG A 44 13.40 -3.39 -8.21
C ARG A 44 12.29 -2.40 -8.55
N VAL A 45 11.08 -2.87 -8.83
CA VAL A 45 9.92 -1.99 -9.04
C VAL A 45 9.45 -1.40 -7.71
N ALA A 46 9.71 -2.10 -6.61
CA ALA A 46 9.33 -1.68 -5.27
C ALA A 46 10.43 -0.89 -4.52
N LEU A 47 11.49 -0.43 -5.17
CA LEU A 47 12.60 0.30 -4.53
C LEU A 47 12.15 1.53 -3.73
N SER A 48 11.10 2.23 -4.16
CA SER A 48 10.56 3.36 -3.42
C SER A 48 10.02 2.97 -2.04
N SER A 49 9.50 1.75 -1.87
CA SER A 49 9.02 1.26 -0.56
C SER A 49 10.17 1.04 0.44
N TYR A 50 11.37 0.72 -0.04
CA TYR A 50 12.58 0.62 0.79
C TYR A 50 12.97 1.96 1.41
N VAL A 51 12.78 3.06 0.68
CA VAL A 51 12.97 4.40 1.23
C VAL A 51 11.89 4.75 2.24
N ASP A 52 10.66 4.28 2.02
CA ASP A 52 9.52 4.48 2.93
C ASP A 52 9.58 3.58 4.18
N GLY A 53 10.58 2.69 4.30
CA GLY A 53 10.87 1.91 5.50
C GLY A 53 10.61 0.40 5.41
N ALA A 54 10.34 -0.15 4.22
CA ALA A 54 10.39 -1.59 4.00
C ALA A 54 11.83 -2.09 4.19
N SER A 55 12.00 -3.32 4.64
CA SER A 55 13.31 -3.96 4.75
C SER A 55 13.78 -4.51 3.39
N ALA A 56 15.05 -4.85 3.27
CA ALA A 56 15.58 -5.54 2.09
C ALA A 56 14.94 -6.93 1.92
N GLU A 57 14.63 -7.59 3.05
CA GLU A 57 13.94 -8.88 3.07
C GLU A 57 12.50 -8.77 2.51
N ASP A 58 11.79 -7.68 2.79
CA ASP A 58 10.44 -7.45 2.23
C ASP A 58 10.43 -7.34 0.71
N LEU A 59 11.54 -6.92 0.12
CA LEU A 59 11.70 -6.81 -1.33
C LEU A 59 12.28 -8.08 -1.96
N THR A 60 12.84 -8.99 -1.18
CA THR A 60 13.48 -10.23 -1.67
C THR A 60 12.44 -11.10 -2.37
N LEU A 61 12.77 -11.58 -3.57
CA LEU A 61 11.94 -12.52 -4.31
C LEU A 61 11.98 -13.91 -3.64
N ALA A 62 11.02 -14.76 -3.97
CA ALA A 62 10.93 -16.11 -3.42
C ALA A 62 12.26 -16.86 -3.58
N GLU A 63 12.67 -17.61 -2.56
CA GLU A 63 13.89 -18.42 -2.61
C GLU A 63 13.84 -19.42 -3.76
N LEU A 64 14.97 -19.58 -4.45
CA LEU A 64 15.15 -20.63 -5.43
C LEU A 64 15.34 -21.97 -4.69
N THR A 65 14.99 -23.05 -5.35
CA THR A 65 15.14 -24.40 -4.77
C THR A 65 16.61 -24.74 -4.53
N ASP A 66 16.90 -25.64 -3.58
CA ASP A 66 18.26 -26.15 -3.28
C ASP A 66 18.95 -26.84 -4.50
N ALA A 67 18.18 -27.09 -5.56
CA ALA A 67 18.71 -27.66 -6.81
C ALA A 67 19.46 -26.63 -7.68
N VAL A 68 19.42 -25.33 -7.33
CA VAL A 68 20.08 -24.26 -8.06
C VAL A 68 21.38 -23.85 -7.34
N ASP A 69 22.49 -23.89 -8.07
CA ASP A 69 23.78 -23.42 -7.55
C ASP A 69 23.89 -21.90 -7.73
N LEU A 70 23.61 -21.16 -6.65
CA LEU A 70 23.55 -19.70 -6.64
C LEU A 70 24.82 -19.09 -6.06
N HIS A 71 25.55 -18.29 -6.85
CA HIS A 71 26.73 -17.53 -6.44
C HIS A 71 26.46 -16.04 -6.49
N LEU A 72 26.55 -15.37 -5.36
CA LEU A 72 26.32 -13.93 -5.19
C LEU A 72 27.65 -13.20 -4.94
N GLY A 73 27.78 -11.96 -5.41
CA GLY A 73 28.96 -11.14 -5.25
C GLY A 73 30.18 -11.62 -6.06
N ASP A 74 29.94 -12.46 -7.08
CA ASP A 74 31.01 -13.03 -7.92
C ASP A 74 30.70 -12.80 -9.42
N PRO A 75 30.91 -11.57 -9.93
CA PRO A 75 30.56 -11.20 -11.29
C PRO A 75 31.39 -11.99 -12.33
N VAL A 76 30.74 -12.33 -13.43
CA VAL A 76 31.45 -12.92 -14.59
C VAL A 76 32.27 -11.84 -15.28
N VAL A 77 33.55 -12.16 -15.55
CA VAL A 77 34.50 -11.25 -16.20
C VAL A 77 34.83 -11.63 -17.65
N THR A 78 34.68 -12.92 -18.01
CA THR A 78 34.89 -13.38 -19.39
C THR A 78 33.95 -14.49 -19.78
N ILE A 79 33.59 -14.52 -21.06
CA ILE A 79 32.89 -15.62 -21.73
C ILE A 79 33.79 -16.11 -22.86
N ASP A 80 34.23 -17.37 -22.75
CA ASP A 80 34.92 -18.10 -23.83
C ASP A 80 33.89 -18.95 -24.57
N ARG A 81 33.54 -18.54 -25.79
CA ARG A 81 32.51 -19.17 -26.60
C ARG A 81 33.00 -20.43 -27.31
N ASP A 82 34.33 -20.47 -27.60
CA ASP A 82 34.91 -21.62 -28.30
C ASP A 82 35.03 -22.81 -27.35
N ASP A 83 35.48 -22.59 -26.12
CA ASP A 83 35.56 -23.59 -25.05
C ASP A 83 34.26 -23.74 -24.25
N ARG A 84 33.24 -22.90 -24.47
CA ARG A 84 31.96 -22.83 -23.74
C ARG A 84 32.16 -22.74 -22.22
N ARG A 85 32.91 -21.76 -21.80
CA ARG A 85 33.20 -21.49 -20.38
C ARG A 85 32.97 -20.05 -20.02
N VAL A 86 32.59 -19.84 -18.77
CA VAL A 86 32.58 -18.50 -18.15
C VAL A 86 33.59 -18.46 -17.02
N THR A 87 34.24 -17.31 -16.82
CA THR A 87 35.15 -17.10 -15.70
C THR A 87 34.64 -15.96 -14.87
N THR A 88 34.61 -16.13 -13.55
CA THR A 88 34.20 -15.11 -12.59
C THR A 88 35.39 -14.31 -12.05
N ALA A 89 35.12 -13.20 -11.36
CA ALA A 89 36.12 -12.36 -10.73
C ALA A 89 36.91 -13.11 -9.65
N SER A 90 36.32 -14.09 -8.97
CA SER A 90 37.03 -14.95 -8.01
C SER A 90 37.95 -16.01 -8.68
N GLY A 91 37.92 -16.09 -10.01
CA GLY A 91 38.71 -17.09 -10.78
C GLY A 91 38.02 -18.44 -10.96
N ARG A 92 36.74 -18.54 -10.62
CA ARG A 92 35.94 -19.73 -10.88
C ARG A 92 35.73 -19.89 -12.40
N VAL A 93 35.91 -21.09 -12.92
CA VAL A 93 35.67 -21.43 -14.33
C VAL A 93 34.54 -22.45 -14.41
N LEU A 94 33.48 -22.12 -15.12
CA LEU A 94 32.26 -22.94 -15.25
C LEU A 94 31.99 -23.26 -16.72
N PRO A 95 31.88 -24.58 -17.10
CA PRO A 95 31.45 -24.96 -18.42
C PRO A 95 29.93 -24.74 -18.57
N TYR A 96 29.44 -24.57 -19.82
CA TYR A 96 28.03 -24.53 -20.14
C TYR A 96 27.67 -25.28 -21.42
N ASP A 97 26.50 -25.92 -21.42
CA ASP A 97 25.81 -26.41 -22.63
C ASP A 97 24.86 -25.31 -23.15
N ALA A 98 24.33 -24.47 -22.23
CA ALA A 98 23.54 -23.29 -22.52
C ALA A 98 23.95 -22.14 -21.60
N LEU A 99 24.02 -20.95 -22.16
CA LEU A 99 24.33 -19.70 -21.43
C LEU A 99 23.22 -18.69 -21.63
N VAL A 100 22.73 -18.10 -20.53
CA VAL A 100 21.73 -17.01 -20.60
C VAL A 100 22.29 -15.74 -19.99
N LEU A 101 22.32 -14.68 -20.78
CA LEU A 101 22.67 -13.34 -20.34
C LEU A 101 21.41 -12.64 -19.83
N ALA A 102 21.36 -12.40 -18.52
CA ALA A 102 20.29 -11.66 -17.82
C ALA A 102 20.89 -10.48 -17.03
N THR A 103 21.93 -9.87 -17.55
CA THR A 103 22.75 -8.83 -16.91
C THR A 103 22.02 -7.49 -16.76
N GLY A 104 20.85 -7.34 -17.38
CA GLY A 104 19.98 -6.16 -17.21
C GLY A 104 20.57 -4.91 -17.83
N SER A 105 20.52 -3.81 -17.08
CA SER A 105 21.00 -2.49 -17.53
C SER A 105 21.72 -1.74 -16.43
N VAL A 106 22.52 -0.75 -16.86
CA VAL A 106 23.18 0.22 -15.98
C VAL A 106 22.54 1.60 -16.10
N PRO A 107 22.56 2.43 -15.05
CA PRO A 107 22.09 3.80 -15.13
C PRO A 107 22.88 4.60 -16.18
N PHE A 108 22.19 5.42 -16.94
CA PHE A 108 22.83 6.38 -17.81
C PHE A 108 23.10 7.67 -17.04
N VAL A 109 24.39 7.99 -16.85
CA VAL A 109 24.84 9.27 -16.32
C VAL A 109 25.33 10.14 -17.47
N PRO A 110 24.70 11.30 -17.73
CA PRO A 110 25.18 12.21 -18.77
C PRO A 110 26.67 12.57 -18.57
N PRO A 111 27.45 12.69 -19.65
CA PRO A 111 28.88 12.97 -19.56
C PRO A 111 29.15 14.47 -19.27
N VAL A 112 28.65 14.95 -18.12
CA VAL A 112 28.81 16.33 -17.68
C VAL A 112 29.98 16.45 -16.70
N PRO A 113 30.74 17.56 -16.70
CA PRO A 113 31.79 17.81 -15.71
C PRO A 113 31.21 17.75 -14.28
N GLY A 114 31.95 17.11 -13.38
CA GLY A 114 31.57 17.01 -11.97
C GLY A 114 30.52 15.91 -11.62
N ARG A 115 30.11 15.11 -12.57
CA ARG A 115 29.15 14.01 -12.34
C ARG A 115 29.62 12.96 -11.32
N ASP A 116 30.93 12.84 -11.12
CA ASP A 116 31.56 11.87 -10.22
C ASP A 116 31.96 12.50 -8.87
N LEU A 117 31.52 13.73 -8.58
CA LEU A 117 31.79 14.40 -7.30
C LEU A 117 31.04 13.69 -6.15
N PRO A 118 31.63 13.71 -4.92
CA PRO A 118 30.92 13.27 -3.73
C PRO A 118 29.58 13.99 -3.59
N GLY A 119 28.50 13.24 -3.37
CA GLY A 119 27.12 13.79 -3.35
C GLY A 119 26.36 13.61 -4.65
N CYS A 120 26.99 13.08 -5.68
CA CYS A 120 26.35 12.63 -6.93
C CYS A 120 26.05 11.13 -6.84
N PHE A 121 24.81 10.73 -7.12
CA PHE A 121 24.32 9.36 -6.99
C PHE A 121 23.51 8.93 -8.20
N VAL A 122 23.30 7.63 -8.31
CA VAL A 122 22.31 7.02 -9.21
C VAL A 122 21.21 6.36 -8.38
N TYR A 123 20.06 6.04 -8.99
CA TYR A 123 18.91 5.43 -8.33
C TYR A 123 18.58 4.11 -9.04
N ARG A 124 19.18 2.98 -8.60
CA ARG A 124 19.04 1.71 -9.32
C ARG A 124 19.05 0.47 -8.43
N THR A 125 19.88 0.44 -7.38
CA THR A 125 20.09 -0.71 -6.50
C THR A 125 19.80 -0.35 -5.06
N LEU A 126 19.67 -1.35 -4.18
CA LEU A 126 19.55 -1.12 -2.75
C LEU A 126 20.80 -0.42 -2.17
N ASP A 127 21.98 -0.74 -2.70
CA ASP A 127 23.22 -0.09 -2.26
C ASP A 127 23.26 1.40 -2.65
N ASP A 128 22.72 1.76 -3.83
CA ASP A 128 22.55 3.17 -4.22
C ASP A 128 21.62 3.88 -3.23
N LEU A 129 20.51 3.22 -2.86
CA LEU A 129 19.54 3.79 -1.91
C LEU A 129 20.13 3.93 -0.50
N ASP A 130 20.93 2.98 -0.04
CA ASP A 130 21.64 3.08 1.24
C ASP A 130 22.59 4.28 1.23
N ALA A 131 23.34 4.49 0.14
CA ALA A 131 24.22 5.63 -0.03
C ALA A 131 23.42 6.96 -0.05
N ILE A 132 22.30 7.02 -0.78
CA ILE A 132 21.43 8.19 -0.83
C ILE A 132 20.83 8.48 0.56
N LYS A 133 20.33 7.46 1.27
CA LYS A 133 19.78 7.59 2.65
C LYS A 133 20.83 8.15 3.61
N ALA A 134 22.06 7.62 3.57
CA ALA A 134 23.16 8.10 4.42
C ALA A 134 23.52 9.56 4.11
N ALA A 135 23.63 9.91 2.82
CA ALA A 135 23.94 11.29 2.41
C ALA A 135 22.83 12.27 2.76
N ALA A 136 21.55 11.86 2.57
CA ALA A 136 20.38 12.66 2.94
C ALA A 136 20.35 12.93 4.46
N ALA A 137 20.57 11.90 5.28
CA ALA A 137 20.66 12.03 6.73
C ALA A 137 21.78 12.99 7.16
N ALA A 138 22.96 12.88 6.56
CA ALA A 138 24.08 13.78 6.81
C ALA A 138 23.77 15.23 6.39
N ALA A 139 23.09 15.42 5.25
CA ALA A 139 22.65 16.74 4.80
C ALA A 139 21.64 17.37 5.77
N VAL A 140 20.62 16.62 6.18
CA VAL A 140 19.58 17.08 7.11
C VAL A 140 20.16 17.42 8.49
N ALA A 141 21.16 16.69 8.95
CA ALA A 141 21.80 16.91 10.25
C ALA A 141 22.74 18.16 10.29
N ARG A 142 23.11 18.75 9.15
CA ARG A 142 23.97 19.94 9.14
C ARG A 142 23.28 21.12 9.85
N PRO A 143 23.97 21.85 10.75
CA PRO A 143 23.42 23.05 11.36
C PRO A 143 23.27 24.19 10.34
N GLY A 144 22.20 24.97 10.46
CA GLY A 144 21.96 26.16 9.65
C GLY A 144 20.49 26.29 9.21
N PRO A 145 20.02 27.53 8.96
CA PRO A 145 18.65 27.79 8.50
C PRO A 145 18.46 27.34 7.03
N GLY A 146 17.27 26.84 6.71
CA GLY A 146 16.83 26.52 5.34
C GLY A 146 16.62 25.03 5.09
N ARG A 147 15.76 24.76 4.13
CA ARG A 147 15.51 23.38 3.64
C ARG A 147 16.76 22.88 2.90
N ARG A 148 17.08 21.61 3.10
CA ARG A 148 18.12 20.94 2.34
C ARG A 148 17.61 20.63 0.95
N SER A 149 18.42 20.86 -0.08
CA SER A 149 18.02 20.76 -1.48
C SER A 149 18.66 19.55 -2.15
N ALA A 150 17.97 19.01 -3.13
CA ALA A 150 18.51 17.99 -4.02
C ALA A 150 18.11 18.30 -5.46
N VAL A 151 18.94 17.87 -6.42
CA VAL A 151 18.62 17.93 -7.84
C VAL A 151 18.47 16.53 -8.37
N VAL A 152 17.35 16.26 -9.06
CA VAL A 152 17.12 15.00 -9.77
C VAL A 152 17.24 15.26 -11.26
N VAL A 153 18.18 14.61 -11.92
CA VAL A 153 18.43 14.75 -13.36
C VAL A 153 17.69 13.63 -14.09
N GLY A 154 16.57 14.01 -14.73
CA GLY A 154 15.64 13.12 -15.42
C GLY A 154 14.23 13.15 -14.81
N GLY A 155 13.21 13.44 -15.62
CA GLY A 155 11.78 13.52 -15.24
C GLY A 155 10.95 12.34 -15.75
N GLY A 156 11.59 11.18 -15.99
CA GLY A 156 10.90 9.93 -16.29
C GLY A 156 10.38 9.23 -15.02
N LEU A 157 9.86 7.99 -15.16
CA LEU A 157 9.31 7.17 -14.06
C LEU A 157 10.24 7.15 -12.84
N LEU A 158 11.46 6.63 -13.02
CA LEU A 158 12.43 6.50 -11.92
C LEU A 158 12.89 7.86 -11.35
N GLY A 159 12.94 8.92 -12.17
CA GLY A 159 13.32 10.26 -11.70
C GLY A 159 12.28 10.86 -10.77
N LEU A 160 11.02 10.68 -11.09
CA LEU A 160 9.93 11.11 -10.22
C LEU A 160 9.85 10.28 -8.94
N GLU A 161 10.12 8.96 -9.01
CA GLU A 161 10.24 8.11 -7.82
C GLU A 161 11.42 8.53 -6.93
N ALA A 162 12.59 8.84 -7.53
CA ALA A 162 13.75 9.36 -6.81
C ALA A 162 13.43 10.70 -6.13
N ALA A 163 12.73 11.62 -6.82
CA ALA A 163 12.32 12.90 -6.23
C ALA A 163 11.39 12.70 -5.03
N ARG A 164 10.40 11.79 -5.14
CA ARG A 164 9.54 11.41 -4.02
C ARG A 164 10.37 10.84 -2.85
N ALA A 165 11.27 9.92 -3.14
CA ALA A 165 12.13 9.31 -2.14
C ALA A 165 12.97 10.35 -1.39
N LEU A 166 13.60 11.28 -2.09
CA LEU A 166 14.37 12.38 -1.50
C LEU A 166 13.49 13.29 -0.62
N ARG A 167 12.25 13.54 -1.03
CA ARG A 167 11.29 14.30 -0.23
C ARG A 167 10.93 13.56 1.07
N SER A 168 10.71 12.24 1.01
CA SER A 168 10.48 11.41 2.20
C SER A 168 11.68 11.41 3.16
N LEU A 169 12.89 11.57 2.64
CA LEU A 169 14.12 11.73 3.41
C LEU A 169 14.36 13.14 3.97
N GLY A 170 13.40 14.07 3.79
CA GLY A 170 13.45 15.43 4.35
C GLY A 170 14.18 16.45 3.50
N LEU A 171 14.46 16.17 2.24
CA LEU A 171 15.05 17.08 1.28
C LEU A 171 13.97 17.81 0.46
N SER A 172 14.35 18.92 -0.19
CA SER A 172 13.53 19.62 -1.18
C SER A 172 14.10 19.38 -2.58
N PRO A 173 13.64 18.34 -3.28
CA PRO A 173 14.16 18.00 -4.61
C PRO A 173 13.63 18.96 -5.68
N GLN A 174 14.46 19.19 -6.71
CA GLN A 174 14.08 19.83 -7.96
C GLN A 174 14.35 18.88 -9.12
N VAL A 175 13.35 18.64 -9.95
CA VAL A 175 13.48 17.76 -11.13
C VAL A 175 13.89 18.58 -12.34
N VAL A 176 14.96 18.17 -13.01
CA VAL A 176 15.48 18.75 -14.27
C VAL A 176 15.29 17.72 -15.38
N GLU A 177 14.47 18.04 -16.39
CA GLU A 177 14.16 17.19 -17.53
C GLU A 177 14.54 17.85 -18.84
N ILE A 178 15.33 17.17 -19.68
CA ILE A 178 15.77 17.68 -20.98
C ILE A 178 14.62 17.73 -22.00
N ALA A 179 13.65 16.80 -21.89
CA ALA A 179 12.47 16.83 -22.73
C ALA A 179 11.54 17.99 -22.35
N PRO A 180 10.67 18.45 -23.28
CA PRO A 180 9.73 19.54 -23.01
C PRO A 180 8.67 19.22 -21.96
N ARG A 181 8.53 17.95 -21.54
CA ARG A 181 7.55 17.47 -20.57
C ARG A 181 8.08 16.33 -19.72
N LEU A 182 7.45 16.12 -18.57
CA LEU A 182 7.68 14.94 -17.73
C LEU A 182 7.19 13.66 -18.43
N MET A 183 7.81 12.52 -18.12
CA MET A 183 7.45 11.19 -18.64
C MET A 183 7.24 11.18 -20.17
N PRO A 184 8.17 11.72 -20.98
CA PRO A 184 7.94 12.00 -22.41
C PRO A 184 7.66 10.73 -23.24
N VAL A 185 8.03 9.55 -22.72
CA VAL A 185 7.76 8.26 -23.38
C VAL A 185 6.34 7.77 -23.08
N GLN A 186 5.82 8.03 -21.88
CA GLN A 186 4.55 7.49 -21.39
C GLN A 186 3.36 8.41 -21.68
N VAL A 187 3.55 9.73 -21.60
CA VAL A 187 2.46 10.69 -21.76
C VAL A 187 2.69 11.63 -22.95
N ASP A 188 1.61 12.07 -23.53
CA ASP A 188 1.62 13.09 -24.58
C ASP A 188 1.72 14.52 -23.99
N GLU A 189 1.58 15.55 -24.84
CA GLU A 189 1.72 16.94 -24.42
C GLU A 189 0.65 17.34 -23.38
N GLY A 190 -0.62 16.96 -23.62
CA GLY A 190 -1.74 17.28 -22.72
C GLY A 190 -1.60 16.60 -21.38
N GLY A 191 -1.32 15.30 -21.36
CA GLY A 191 -1.07 14.53 -20.13
C GLY A 191 0.16 15.03 -19.38
N GLY A 192 1.25 15.37 -20.10
CA GLY A 192 2.47 15.91 -19.48
C GLY A 192 2.29 17.29 -18.86
N ALA A 193 1.48 18.17 -19.49
CA ALA A 193 1.16 19.48 -18.95
C ALA A 193 0.35 19.38 -17.65
N LEU A 194 -0.66 18.50 -17.60
CA LEU A 194 -1.44 18.25 -16.38
C LEU A 194 -0.57 17.61 -15.31
N LEU A 195 0.22 16.60 -15.64
CA LEU A 195 1.12 15.93 -14.69
C LEU A 195 2.06 16.93 -14.03
N ARG A 196 2.69 17.81 -14.80
CA ARG A 196 3.55 18.86 -14.28
C ARG A 196 2.79 19.76 -13.31
N ARG A 197 1.60 20.23 -13.67
CA ARG A 197 0.77 21.09 -12.82
C ARG A 197 0.43 20.43 -11.48
N ILE A 198 0.06 19.14 -11.49
CA ILE A 198 -0.26 18.40 -10.26
C ILE A 198 1.00 18.26 -9.39
N ILE A 199 2.14 17.88 -9.97
CA ILE A 199 3.40 17.69 -9.25
C ILE A 199 3.90 19.02 -8.65
N GLU A 200 3.79 20.13 -9.39
CA GLU A 200 4.15 21.45 -8.88
C GLU A 200 3.20 21.91 -7.75
N SER A 201 1.92 21.54 -7.79
CA SER A 201 0.98 21.81 -6.68
C SER A 201 1.29 21.03 -5.39
N GLU A 202 2.04 19.95 -5.50
CA GLU A 202 2.57 19.16 -4.38
C GLU A 202 3.95 19.67 -3.87
N ASP A 203 4.32 20.90 -4.18
CA ASP A 203 5.57 21.56 -3.75
C ASP A 203 6.85 20.87 -4.27
N LEU A 204 6.78 20.25 -5.45
CA LEU A 204 7.93 19.69 -6.15
C LEU A 204 8.28 20.57 -7.36
N ALA A 205 9.42 21.21 -7.33
CA ALA A 205 9.86 22.07 -8.41
C ALA A 205 10.28 21.25 -9.65
N VAL A 206 9.78 21.64 -10.83
CA VAL A 206 10.04 20.95 -12.11
C VAL A 206 10.55 21.94 -13.14
N ARG A 207 11.63 21.57 -13.82
CA ARG A 207 12.19 22.29 -14.97
C ARG A 207 12.29 21.35 -16.16
N CYS A 208 11.44 21.59 -17.17
CA CYS A 208 11.46 20.85 -18.44
C CYS A 208 12.12 21.68 -19.54
N GLY A 209 12.66 21.00 -20.56
CA GLY A 209 13.32 21.63 -21.69
C GLY A 209 14.74 22.14 -21.39
N VAL A 210 15.32 21.72 -20.27
CA VAL A 210 16.66 22.12 -19.82
C VAL A 210 17.51 20.92 -19.43
N SER A 211 18.81 20.99 -19.64
CA SER A 211 19.78 19.95 -19.25
C SER A 211 20.74 20.49 -18.20
N VAL A 212 21.36 19.59 -17.44
CA VAL A 212 22.51 19.91 -16.60
C VAL A 212 23.75 19.94 -17.47
N ASN A 213 24.49 21.03 -17.47
CA ASN A 213 25.72 21.22 -18.24
C ASN A 213 27.00 20.95 -17.44
N GLY A 214 26.92 21.04 -16.10
CA GLY A 214 28.03 20.77 -15.22
C GLY A 214 27.63 20.81 -13.76
N ILE A 215 28.43 20.19 -12.93
CA ILE A 215 28.28 20.20 -11.45
C ILE A 215 29.64 20.63 -10.88
N ALA A 216 29.61 21.56 -9.95
CA ALA A 216 30.79 22.02 -9.22
C ALA A 216 30.53 21.94 -7.71
N GLU A 217 31.60 21.86 -6.93
CA GLU A 217 31.53 22.01 -5.48
C GLU A 217 31.84 23.46 -5.10
N ASP A 218 30.92 24.09 -4.40
CA ASP A 218 31.13 25.41 -3.78
C ASP A 218 30.77 25.35 -2.29
N ARG A 219 31.71 25.72 -1.41
CA ARG A 219 31.56 25.78 0.05
C ARG A 219 30.94 24.53 0.69
N GLY A 220 31.28 23.33 0.16
CA GLY A 220 30.83 22.05 0.69
C GLY A 220 29.37 21.70 0.26
N ARG A 221 28.88 22.33 -0.82
CA ARG A 221 27.63 22.00 -1.50
C ARG A 221 27.89 21.83 -2.99
N LEU A 222 26.98 21.14 -3.66
CA LEU A 222 27.01 21.00 -5.10
C LEU A 222 26.23 22.15 -5.75
N VAL A 223 26.75 22.66 -6.86
CA VAL A 223 26.06 23.64 -7.72
C VAL A 223 25.90 23.02 -9.10
N ALA A 224 24.68 22.74 -9.49
CA ALA A 224 24.34 22.25 -10.82
C ALA A 224 24.03 23.42 -11.75
N THR A 225 24.82 23.62 -12.80
CA THR A 225 24.61 24.64 -13.82
C THR A 225 23.78 24.06 -14.95
N LEU A 226 22.64 24.70 -15.25
CA LEU A 226 21.70 24.30 -16.30
C LEU A 226 22.03 24.93 -17.67
N SER A 227 21.44 24.39 -18.74
CA SER A 227 21.64 24.86 -20.10
C SER A 227 21.07 26.27 -20.35
N ASP A 228 20.12 26.72 -19.55
CA ASP A 228 19.56 28.07 -19.56
C ASP A 228 20.36 29.09 -18.72
N GLY A 229 21.50 28.66 -18.14
CA GLY A 229 22.38 29.47 -17.30
C GLY A 229 21.93 29.60 -15.84
N VAL A 230 20.86 28.92 -15.43
CA VAL A 230 20.45 28.88 -14.02
C VAL A 230 21.37 27.96 -13.23
N GLU A 231 21.73 28.36 -12.02
CA GLU A 231 22.48 27.56 -11.06
C GLU A 231 21.55 27.07 -9.95
N LEU A 232 21.64 25.79 -9.64
CA LEU A 232 20.88 25.15 -8.57
C LEU A 232 21.82 24.63 -7.49
N ASP A 233 21.69 25.19 -6.29
CA ASP A 233 22.39 24.68 -5.12
C ASP A 233 21.76 23.36 -4.68
N ALA A 234 22.59 22.35 -4.42
CA ALA A 234 22.15 21.05 -3.96
C ALA A 234 23.06 20.46 -2.87
N ASP A 235 22.48 19.75 -1.95
CA ASP A 235 23.20 18.87 -1.03
C ASP A 235 23.48 17.51 -1.67
N LEU A 236 22.59 17.06 -2.58
CA LEU A 236 22.71 15.83 -3.37
C LEU A 236 22.27 16.07 -4.82
N VAL A 237 22.90 15.37 -5.75
CA VAL A 237 22.45 15.23 -7.15
C VAL A 237 22.20 13.76 -7.44
N VAL A 238 21.00 13.42 -7.94
CA VAL A 238 20.63 12.05 -8.29
C VAL A 238 20.37 11.95 -9.79
N PHE A 239 21.14 11.13 -10.47
CA PHE A 239 20.97 10.86 -11.89
C PHE A 239 19.93 9.76 -12.12
N SER A 240 18.90 10.07 -12.87
CA SER A 240 17.85 9.16 -13.34
C SER A 240 17.49 9.47 -14.81
N ALA A 241 18.51 9.72 -15.64
CA ALA A 241 18.38 10.15 -17.01
C ALA A 241 18.25 8.99 -18.03
N GLY A 242 17.77 7.86 -17.57
CA GLY A 242 17.57 6.64 -18.37
C GLY A 242 18.57 5.55 -18.06
N ILE A 243 18.54 4.49 -18.85
CA ILE A 243 19.36 3.29 -18.69
C ILE A 243 20.08 2.92 -19.99
N ARG A 244 21.12 2.10 -19.84
CA ARG A 244 21.82 1.47 -20.99
C ARG A 244 21.90 -0.03 -20.73
N PRO A 245 21.74 -0.88 -21.77
CA PRO A 245 21.96 -2.32 -21.62
C PRO A 245 23.34 -2.61 -21.06
N ALA A 246 23.41 -3.56 -20.09
CA ALA A 246 24.68 -4.04 -19.52
C ALA A 246 25.34 -5.07 -20.48
N ASP A 247 25.72 -4.62 -21.68
CA ASP A 247 26.19 -5.45 -22.80
C ASP A 247 27.72 -5.57 -22.89
N ALA A 248 28.48 -5.03 -21.95
CA ALA A 248 29.94 -5.01 -21.99
C ALA A 248 30.54 -6.42 -22.09
N LEU A 249 30.01 -7.37 -21.31
CA LEU A 249 30.45 -8.76 -21.31
C LEU A 249 30.18 -9.45 -22.66
N ALA A 250 28.98 -9.24 -23.22
CA ALA A 250 28.59 -9.75 -24.53
C ALA A 250 29.44 -9.15 -25.67
N ARG A 251 29.74 -7.87 -25.58
CA ARG A 251 30.63 -7.14 -26.51
C ARG A 251 32.04 -7.74 -26.48
N ALA A 252 32.58 -7.93 -25.28
CA ALA A 252 33.92 -8.55 -25.10
C ALA A 252 33.98 -9.97 -25.64
N ALA A 253 32.87 -10.72 -25.55
CA ALA A 253 32.72 -12.07 -26.10
C ALA A 253 32.46 -12.09 -27.63
N GLY A 254 32.38 -10.95 -28.30
CA GLY A 254 32.15 -10.89 -29.74
C GLY A 254 30.73 -11.25 -30.18
N LEU A 255 29.74 -11.16 -29.31
CA LEU A 255 28.33 -11.31 -29.67
C LEU A 255 27.81 -10.10 -30.47
N ARG A 256 26.87 -10.34 -31.40
CA ARG A 256 26.24 -9.26 -32.16
C ARG A 256 25.41 -8.39 -31.24
N LEU A 257 25.58 -7.06 -31.37
CA LEU A 257 24.81 -6.07 -30.62
C LEU A 257 23.84 -5.32 -31.53
N GLY A 258 22.79 -4.76 -30.94
CA GLY A 258 21.91 -3.81 -31.60
C GLY A 258 22.58 -2.46 -31.84
N GLU A 259 22.06 -1.65 -32.78
CA GLU A 259 22.63 -0.34 -33.11
C GLU A 259 22.70 0.63 -31.92
N ARG A 260 21.76 0.55 -31.02
CA ARG A 260 21.68 1.38 -29.79
C ARG A 260 22.24 0.67 -28.54
N GLY A 261 23.00 -0.42 -28.74
CA GLY A 261 23.45 -1.33 -27.68
C GLY A 261 22.43 -2.46 -27.41
N GLY A 262 22.77 -3.30 -26.45
CA GLY A 262 22.04 -4.53 -26.14
C GLY A 262 22.42 -5.71 -27.05
N VAL A 263 22.32 -6.92 -26.52
CA VAL A 263 22.62 -8.15 -27.25
C VAL A 263 21.52 -8.44 -28.25
N PHE A 264 21.86 -8.43 -29.56
CA PHE A 264 20.90 -8.75 -30.60
C PHE A 264 20.39 -10.18 -30.47
N VAL A 265 19.07 -10.35 -30.41
CA VAL A 265 18.43 -11.66 -30.31
C VAL A 265 17.32 -11.83 -31.37
N ASP A 266 17.10 -13.08 -31.76
CA ASP A 266 15.99 -13.50 -32.63
C ASP A 266 14.66 -13.61 -31.85
N ASP A 267 13.61 -14.08 -32.53
CA ASP A 267 12.28 -14.37 -31.99
C ASP A 267 12.24 -15.44 -30.91
N ARG A 268 13.35 -16.12 -30.65
CA ARG A 268 13.55 -17.15 -29.62
C ARG A 268 14.45 -16.68 -28.49
N CYS A 269 14.77 -15.40 -28.46
CA CYS A 269 15.74 -14.78 -27.56
C CYS A 269 17.17 -15.35 -27.68
N ARG A 270 17.49 -15.98 -28.83
CA ARG A 270 18.81 -16.54 -29.09
C ARG A 270 19.71 -15.48 -29.74
N THR A 271 20.96 -15.45 -29.30
CA THR A 271 21.98 -14.52 -29.81
C THR A 271 22.55 -14.99 -31.15
N SER A 272 23.64 -14.34 -31.61
CA SER A 272 24.42 -14.78 -32.76
C SER A 272 25.18 -16.11 -32.51
N ASP A 273 25.13 -16.63 -31.30
CA ASP A 273 25.70 -17.93 -30.89
C ASP A 273 24.55 -18.88 -30.53
N GLU A 274 24.61 -20.11 -31.05
CA GLU A 274 23.54 -21.09 -30.88
C GLU A 274 23.35 -21.59 -29.44
N HIS A 275 24.38 -21.44 -28.59
CA HIS A 275 24.40 -21.85 -27.19
C HIS A 275 24.15 -20.68 -26.22
N VAL A 276 23.96 -19.46 -26.73
CA VAL A 276 23.84 -18.26 -25.90
C VAL A 276 22.52 -17.54 -26.18
N TRP A 277 21.78 -17.28 -25.11
CA TRP A 277 20.54 -16.48 -25.10
C TRP A 277 20.76 -15.18 -24.34
N ALA A 278 19.91 -14.19 -24.60
CA ALA A 278 19.86 -12.98 -23.78
C ALA A 278 18.41 -12.58 -23.52
N ILE A 279 18.13 -12.17 -22.28
CA ILE A 279 16.77 -11.82 -21.82
C ILE A 279 16.78 -10.54 -20.97
N GLY A 280 15.66 -9.85 -20.96
CA GLY A 280 15.46 -8.62 -20.17
C GLY A 280 16.11 -7.40 -20.82
N GLU A 281 16.49 -6.42 -19.98
CA GLU A 281 16.97 -5.11 -20.47
C GLU A 281 18.30 -5.17 -21.23
N VAL A 282 19.06 -6.25 -21.13
CA VAL A 282 20.29 -6.47 -21.91
C VAL A 282 19.99 -6.93 -23.34
N ALA A 283 18.84 -7.54 -23.60
CA ALA A 283 18.47 -8.08 -24.89
C ALA A 283 17.93 -6.98 -25.84
N ALA A 284 18.30 -7.08 -27.10
CA ALA A 284 17.76 -6.26 -28.19
C ALA A 284 17.00 -7.15 -29.17
N LEU A 285 15.70 -7.36 -28.94
CA LEU A 285 14.83 -8.16 -29.82
C LEU A 285 14.59 -7.39 -31.13
N GLU A 286 15.01 -7.99 -32.24
CA GLU A 286 15.01 -7.31 -33.55
C GLU A 286 15.69 -5.92 -33.55
N GLY A 287 16.70 -5.75 -32.69
CA GLY A 287 17.44 -4.49 -32.55
C GLY A 287 16.81 -3.45 -31.64
N ARG A 288 15.67 -3.74 -30.97
CA ARG A 288 15.00 -2.87 -30.01
C ARG A 288 15.22 -3.33 -28.58
N THR A 289 15.58 -2.42 -27.68
CA THR A 289 15.71 -2.66 -26.26
C THR A 289 14.48 -2.16 -25.51
N TYR A 290 14.13 -2.82 -24.37
CA TYR A 290 12.93 -2.58 -23.60
C TYR A 290 13.34 -2.31 -22.15
N GLY A 291 13.02 -1.13 -21.62
CA GLY A 291 13.38 -0.69 -20.30
C GLY A 291 12.29 -0.98 -19.24
N LEU A 292 11.57 -2.10 -19.38
CA LEU A 292 10.52 -2.54 -18.46
C LEU A 292 10.69 -4.02 -18.13
N VAL A 293 10.17 -4.43 -16.98
CA VAL A 293 10.32 -5.80 -16.49
C VAL A 293 9.41 -6.80 -17.22
N ALA A 294 8.21 -6.39 -17.63
CA ALA A 294 7.23 -7.28 -18.25
C ALA A 294 7.73 -7.90 -19.58
N PRO A 295 8.34 -7.15 -20.52
CA PRO A 295 9.01 -7.73 -21.68
C PRO A 295 10.08 -8.78 -21.31
N GLY A 296 10.88 -8.49 -20.27
CA GLY A 296 11.89 -9.42 -19.79
C GLY A 296 11.31 -10.72 -19.25
N TYR A 297 10.18 -10.67 -18.57
CA TYR A 297 9.48 -11.86 -18.09
C TYR A 297 8.94 -12.71 -19.26
N ALA A 298 8.38 -12.06 -20.29
CA ALA A 298 7.96 -12.77 -21.50
C ALA A 298 9.14 -13.47 -22.19
N MET A 299 10.29 -12.80 -22.30
CA MET A 299 11.53 -13.40 -22.83
C MET A 299 11.99 -14.60 -21.99
N ALA A 300 11.91 -14.50 -20.65
CA ALA A 300 12.28 -15.59 -19.75
C ALA A 300 11.38 -16.83 -19.97
N GLU A 301 10.07 -16.62 -20.17
CA GLU A 301 9.14 -17.71 -20.47
C GLU A 301 9.45 -18.40 -21.81
N VAL A 302 9.75 -17.62 -22.85
CA VAL A 302 10.18 -18.18 -24.17
C VAL A 302 11.45 -19.00 -24.03
N VAL A 303 12.48 -18.48 -23.34
CA VAL A 303 13.74 -19.19 -23.18
C VAL A 303 13.56 -20.46 -22.33
N ALA A 304 12.74 -20.40 -21.26
CA ALA A 304 12.43 -21.59 -20.47
C ALA A 304 11.78 -22.69 -21.33
N ASP A 305 10.79 -22.35 -22.15
CA ASP A 305 10.13 -23.28 -23.07
C ASP A 305 11.13 -23.85 -24.09
N ARG A 306 11.96 -23.01 -24.67
CA ARG A 306 12.98 -23.41 -25.66
C ARG A 306 14.04 -24.35 -25.08
N LEU A 307 14.51 -24.11 -23.88
CA LEU A 307 15.47 -24.97 -23.19
C LEU A 307 14.89 -26.36 -22.85
N LEU A 308 13.57 -26.43 -22.67
CA LEU A 308 12.83 -27.68 -22.46
C LEU A 308 12.30 -28.32 -23.75
N GLY A 309 12.74 -27.84 -24.93
CA GLY A 309 12.42 -28.40 -26.23
C GLY A 309 11.08 -27.95 -26.82
N GLY A 310 10.41 -26.96 -26.20
CA GLY A 310 9.16 -26.41 -26.70
C GLY A 310 9.32 -25.43 -27.89
N PRO A 311 8.25 -25.05 -28.57
CA PRO A 311 8.27 -24.25 -29.80
C PRO A 311 8.17 -22.75 -29.59
N ALA A 312 8.10 -22.21 -28.37
CA ALA A 312 7.77 -20.82 -28.09
C ALA A 312 8.65 -19.81 -28.86
N THR A 313 8.01 -18.79 -29.39
CA THR A 313 8.62 -17.62 -30.05
C THR A 313 7.88 -16.35 -29.58
N MET A 314 8.44 -15.19 -29.86
CA MET A 314 7.83 -13.91 -29.57
C MET A 314 8.16 -12.85 -30.62
N THR A 315 7.30 -11.87 -30.75
CA THR A 315 7.50 -10.71 -31.61
C THR A 315 7.49 -9.43 -30.80
N PRO A 316 8.11 -8.34 -31.28
CA PRO A 316 8.03 -7.03 -30.61
C PRO A 316 6.61 -6.53 -30.35
N ALA A 317 5.65 -6.91 -31.19
CA ALA A 317 4.25 -6.49 -31.09
C ALA A 317 3.51 -7.17 -29.90
N GLU A 318 4.00 -8.32 -29.45
CA GLU A 318 3.42 -9.07 -28.32
C GLU A 318 3.90 -8.57 -26.95
N LEU A 319 4.89 -7.65 -26.95
CA LEU A 319 5.47 -7.13 -25.71
C LEU A 319 4.61 -6.00 -25.12
N ASP A 320 4.14 -6.21 -23.91
CA ASP A 320 3.38 -5.21 -23.17
C ASP A 320 4.29 -4.11 -22.62
N MET A 321 4.17 -2.91 -23.20
CA MET A 321 4.89 -1.71 -22.77
C MET A 321 4.06 -0.80 -21.88
N SER A 322 2.94 -1.30 -21.36
CA SER A 322 2.07 -0.53 -20.50
C SER A 322 2.74 -0.20 -19.18
N THR A 323 2.48 1.00 -18.67
CA THR A 323 3.01 1.50 -17.40
C THR A 323 1.89 2.07 -16.54
N GLN A 324 1.98 1.88 -15.25
CA GLN A 324 1.15 2.56 -14.27
C GLN A 324 2.04 3.05 -13.13
N LEU A 325 1.94 4.33 -12.80
CA LEU A 325 2.66 4.97 -11.71
C LEU A 325 1.65 5.61 -10.76
N LYS A 326 1.76 5.28 -9.47
CA LYS A 326 1.00 5.92 -8.39
C LYS A 326 1.96 6.70 -7.51
N MET A 327 1.92 8.02 -7.57
CA MET A 327 2.93 8.81 -6.90
C MET A 327 2.45 10.23 -6.59
N LEU A 328 2.85 10.77 -5.43
CA LEU A 328 2.59 12.16 -5.03
C LEU A 328 1.10 12.58 -5.22
N GLY A 329 0.17 11.65 -4.92
CA GLY A 329 -1.26 11.94 -5.07
C GLY A 329 -1.77 11.92 -6.52
N VAL A 330 -0.94 11.56 -7.52
CA VAL A 330 -1.34 11.43 -8.90
C VAL A 330 -1.17 10.01 -9.42
N ASP A 331 -2.18 9.52 -10.13
CA ASP A 331 -2.12 8.28 -10.90
C ASP A 331 -1.80 8.61 -12.36
N VAL A 332 -0.81 7.92 -12.93
CA VAL A 332 -0.46 8.03 -14.35
C VAL A 332 -0.42 6.65 -14.96
N ALA A 333 -1.10 6.44 -16.08
CA ALA A 333 -1.04 5.19 -16.80
C ALA A 333 -0.93 5.43 -18.32
N SER A 334 -0.20 4.55 -19.00
CA SER A 334 -0.14 4.50 -20.46
C SER A 334 -0.15 3.05 -20.92
N PHE A 335 -0.77 2.80 -22.06
CA PHE A 335 -0.93 1.45 -22.60
C PHE A 335 -1.05 1.48 -24.13
N GLY A 336 -0.60 0.42 -24.79
CA GLY A 336 -0.61 0.31 -26.23
C GLY A 336 0.14 1.45 -26.94
N ASP A 337 -0.39 1.91 -28.07
CA ASP A 337 0.11 3.07 -28.82
C ASP A 337 -0.33 4.40 -28.15
N ALA A 338 0.24 4.68 -26.97
CA ALA A 338 -0.09 5.86 -26.18
C ALA A 338 0.22 7.19 -26.89
N GLN A 339 1.15 7.17 -27.84
CA GLN A 339 1.59 8.37 -28.58
C GLN A 339 0.81 8.59 -29.90
N GLY A 340 -0.06 7.65 -30.31
CA GLY A 340 -0.77 7.74 -31.58
C GLY A 340 0.14 7.63 -32.80
N SER A 341 1.16 6.79 -32.71
CA SER A 341 2.17 6.64 -33.79
C SER A 341 1.69 5.77 -34.95
N THR A 342 0.61 5.03 -34.77
CA THR A 342 -0.01 4.19 -35.80
C THR A 342 -0.58 5.07 -36.92
N PRO A 343 -0.18 4.87 -38.18
CA PRO A 343 -0.69 5.66 -39.29
C PRO A 343 -2.22 5.64 -39.40
N GLY A 344 -2.83 6.83 -39.48
CA GLY A 344 -4.29 6.97 -39.56
C GLY A 344 -5.03 6.85 -38.23
N ALA A 345 -4.34 6.59 -37.10
CA ALA A 345 -4.97 6.54 -35.80
C ALA A 345 -5.68 7.85 -35.43
N LEU A 346 -6.82 7.72 -34.77
CA LEU A 346 -7.61 8.85 -34.27
C LEU A 346 -7.42 8.96 -32.74
N GLU A 347 -7.44 10.18 -32.23
CA GLU A 347 -7.32 10.44 -30.80
C GLU A 347 -8.63 10.98 -30.22
N VAL A 348 -9.05 10.42 -29.11
CA VAL A 348 -10.20 10.88 -28.33
C VAL A 348 -9.68 11.35 -26.97
N VAL A 349 -9.89 12.64 -26.66
CA VAL A 349 -9.33 13.27 -25.46
C VAL A 349 -10.43 13.85 -24.59
N VAL A 350 -10.39 13.55 -23.29
CA VAL A 350 -11.18 14.20 -22.25
C VAL A 350 -10.19 14.84 -21.28
N ASN A 351 -10.23 16.17 -21.18
CA ASN A 351 -9.34 16.93 -20.30
C ASN A 351 -10.18 17.81 -19.37
N ASP A 352 -10.13 17.52 -18.09
CA ASP A 352 -10.75 18.32 -17.03
C ASP A 352 -9.67 18.88 -16.09
N PRO A 353 -9.15 20.09 -16.37
CA PRO A 353 -8.11 20.70 -15.56
C PRO A 353 -8.63 21.18 -14.19
N VAL A 354 -9.94 21.23 -13.97
CA VAL A 354 -10.56 21.58 -12.67
C VAL A 354 -10.57 20.38 -11.77
N ALA A 355 -11.00 19.22 -12.27
CA ALA A 355 -10.94 17.96 -11.57
C ALA A 355 -9.50 17.39 -11.50
N GLY A 356 -8.57 17.92 -12.28
CA GLY A 356 -7.20 17.42 -12.36
C GLY A 356 -7.09 16.06 -13.08
N THR A 357 -7.90 15.82 -14.11
CA THR A 357 -7.93 14.57 -14.87
C THR A 357 -7.71 14.78 -16.36
N TYR A 358 -6.94 13.89 -16.96
CA TYR A 358 -6.71 13.80 -18.39
C TYR A 358 -6.81 12.34 -18.82
N ALA A 359 -7.62 12.07 -19.84
CA ALA A 359 -7.76 10.75 -20.43
C ALA A 359 -7.72 10.86 -21.96
N LYS A 360 -6.87 10.04 -22.58
CA LYS A 360 -6.77 9.90 -24.03
C LYS A 360 -6.92 8.44 -24.43
N LEU A 361 -7.73 8.16 -25.44
CA LEU A 361 -7.72 6.90 -26.18
C LEU A 361 -7.19 7.14 -27.60
N VAL A 362 -6.41 6.20 -28.07
CA VAL A 362 -5.97 6.10 -29.46
C VAL A 362 -6.73 4.95 -30.09
N VAL A 363 -7.45 5.22 -31.17
CA VAL A 363 -8.28 4.23 -31.87
C VAL A 363 -7.88 4.13 -33.34
N SER A 364 -8.26 3.03 -33.99
CA SER A 364 -8.02 2.83 -35.43
C SER A 364 -8.69 3.91 -36.29
N ASP A 365 -8.31 4.03 -37.55
CA ASP A 365 -8.85 4.96 -38.52
C ASP A 365 -10.36 4.81 -38.75
N ASP A 366 -10.90 3.62 -38.57
CA ASP A 366 -12.35 3.34 -38.62
C ASP A 366 -13.05 3.52 -37.25
N ALA A 367 -12.32 3.98 -36.23
CA ALA A 367 -12.78 4.18 -34.84
C ALA A 367 -13.38 2.94 -34.17
N ARG A 368 -12.99 1.72 -34.58
CA ARG A 368 -13.54 0.48 -34.07
C ARG A 368 -12.62 -0.27 -33.13
N THR A 369 -11.30 -0.08 -33.23
CA THR A 369 -10.31 -0.84 -32.46
C THR A 369 -9.55 0.08 -31.53
N LEU A 370 -9.37 -0.33 -30.26
CA LEU A 370 -8.54 0.38 -29.30
C LEU A 370 -7.06 0.08 -29.60
N LEU A 371 -6.27 1.11 -29.87
CA LEU A 371 -4.83 0.98 -30.13
C LEU A 371 -4.00 1.31 -28.90
N GLY A 372 -4.47 2.22 -28.03
CA GLY A 372 -3.74 2.63 -26.85
C GLY A 372 -4.41 3.75 -26.08
N GLY A 373 -3.72 4.28 -25.08
CA GLY A 373 -4.24 5.42 -24.31
C GLY A 373 -3.31 5.92 -23.22
N VAL A 374 -3.67 7.08 -22.68
CA VAL A 374 -2.99 7.78 -21.58
C VAL A 374 -4.03 8.22 -20.56
N LEU A 375 -3.77 7.99 -19.29
CA LEU A 375 -4.58 8.45 -18.16
C LEU A 375 -3.68 9.21 -17.19
N VAL A 376 -4.07 10.39 -16.74
CA VAL A 376 -3.36 11.22 -15.75
C VAL A 376 -4.37 11.80 -14.77
N GLY A 377 -4.05 11.73 -13.47
CA GLY A 377 -4.91 12.16 -12.37
C GLY A 377 -5.83 11.05 -11.86
N ASP A 378 -6.59 10.44 -12.75
CA ASP A 378 -7.40 9.25 -12.47
C ASP A 378 -7.06 8.13 -13.45
N ALA A 379 -6.44 7.06 -12.97
CA ALA A 379 -6.15 5.86 -13.75
C ALA A 379 -7.00 4.65 -13.35
N SER A 380 -8.15 4.85 -12.71
CA SER A 380 -9.04 3.77 -12.24
C SER A 380 -9.50 2.85 -13.38
N LYS A 381 -9.68 3.40 -14.58
CA LYS A 381 -10.10 2.67 -15.78
C LYS A 381 -8.96 1.89 -16.47
N TYR A 382 -7.72 2.04 -16.02
CA TYR A 382 -6.56 1.36 -16.63
C TYR A 382 -6.71 -0.16 -16.68
N ALA A 383 -7.17 -0.77 -15.58
CA ALA A 383 -7.29 -2.22 -15.47
C ALA A 383 -8.27 -2.83 -16.50
N THR A 384 -9.29 -2.06 -16.92
CA THR A 384 -10.28 -2.49 -17.90
C THR A 384 -9.94 -2.05 -19.34
N LEU A 385 -9.27 -0.92 -19.53
CA LEU A 385 -8.91 -0.41 -20.85
C LEU A 385 -7.69 -1.12 -21.44
N ARG A 386 -6.65 -1.37 -20.65
CA ARG A 386 -5.43 -2.02 -21.12
C ARG A 386 -5.68 -3.39 -21.79
N PRO A 387 -6.48 -4.29 -21.23
CA PRO A 387 -6.77 -5.59 -21.85
C PRO A 387 -7.55 -5.51 -23.16
N LEU A 388 -8.14 -4.34 -23.48
CA LEU A 388 -8.87 -4.12 -24.72
C LEU A 388 -7.97 -3.66 -25.89
N VAL A 389 -6.68 -3.42 -25.65
CA VAL A 389 -5.75 -3.03 -26.74
C VAL A 389 -5.72 -4.10 -27.82
N GLY A 390 -5.90 -3.69 -29.08
CA GLY A 390 -6.03 -4.58 -30.22
C GLY A 390 -7.41 -5.21 -30.41
N SER A 391 -8.38 -4.90 -29.53
CA SER A 391 -9.73 -5.43 -29.59
C SER A 391 -10.75 -4.37 -30.04
N PRO A 392 -11.91 -4.80 -30.56
CA PRO A 392 -13.02 -3.90 -30.86
C PRO A 392 -13.48 -3.14 -29.62
N LEU A 393 -13.83 -1.86 -29.78
CA LEU A 393 -14.36 -1.03 -28.72
C LEU A 393 -15.75 -1.54 -28.28
N PRO A 394 -15.99 -1.81 -26.99
CA PRO A 394 -17.28 -2.31 -26.52
C PRO A 394 -18.34 -1.19 -26.40
N ALA A 395 -17.91 0.09 -26.43
CA ALA A 395 -18.78 1.26 -26.30
C ALA A 395 -18.16 2.48 -27.03
N ASP A 396 -18.88 3.57 -27.06
CA ASP A 396 -18.34 4.86 -27.56
C ASP A 396 -17.09 5.26 -26.77
N PRO A 397 -15.98 5.59 -27.46
CA PRO A 397 -14.70 5.87 -26.80
C PRO A 397 -14.75 7.07 -25.84
N VAL A 398 -15.59 8.09 -26.10
CA VAL A 398 -15.77 9.21 -25.17
C VAL A 398 -16.46 8.71 -23.89
N ALA A 399 -17.51 7.91 -24.02
CA ALA A 399 -18.23 7.34 -22.88
C ALA A 399 -17.33 6.41 -22.03
N MET A 400 -16.34 5.77 -22.64
CA MET A 400 -15.40 4.90 -21.94
C MET A 400 -14.45 5.67 -21.00
N ILE A 401 -14.13 6.94 -21.29
CA ILE A 401 -13.17 7.74 -20.53
C ILE A 401 -13.76 8.96 -19.83
N ALA A 402 -14.97 9.38 -20.18
CA ALA A 402 -15.63 10.53 -19.54
C ALA A 402 -15.93 10.25 -18.05
N PRO A 403 -15.91 11.27 -17.18
CA PRO A 403 -16.42 11.19 -15.82
C PRO A 403 -17.91 10.76 -15.80
N GLY A 404 -18.26 9.75 -15.01
CA GLY A 404 -19.62 9.21 -14.98
C GLY A 404 -20.05 8.48 -16.24
N GLY A 405 -19.12 8.17 -17.15
CA GLY A 405 -19.36 7.38 -18.36
C GLY A 405 -19.59 5.87 -18.05
N VAL A 406 -19.58 5.05 -19.12
CA VAL A 406 -19.83 3.62 -19.01
C VAL A 406 -18.78 2.93 -18.13
N GLU A 407 -19.23 2.22 -17.07
CA GLU A 407 -18.39 1.27 -16.37
C GLU A 407 -18.34 -0.05 -17.15
N LEU A 408 -17.16 -0.37 -17.68
CA LEU A 408 -16.94 -1.62 -18.37
C LEU A 408 -16.84 -2.77 -17.38
N GLY A 409 -17.75 -3.74 -17.47
CA GLY A 409 -17.67 -5.00 -16.75
C GLY A 409 -16.53 -5.88 -17.26
N ALA A 410 -16.14 -6.88 -16.49
CA ALA A 410 -15.18 -7.87 -16.95
C ALA A 410 -15.76 -8.75 -18.10
N ASP A 411 -17.07 -8.82 -18.21
CA ASP A 411 -17.83 -9.43 -19.32
C ASP A 411 -17.57 -8.75 -20.67
N ALA A 412 -17.34 -7.43 -20.67
CA ALA A 412 -17.01 -6.67 -21.88
C ALA A 412 -15.62 -7.00 -22.47
N LEU A 413 -14.76 -7.70 -21.72
CA LEU A 413 -13.44 -8.12 -22.19
C LEU A 413 -13.54 -9.40 -23.02
N PRO A 414 -12.87 -9.50 -24.19
CA PRO A 414 -12.80 -10.76 -24.95
C PRO A 414 -11.98 -11.80 -24.19
N ASP A 415 -12.20 -13.09 -24.45
CA ASP A 415 -11.47 -14.19 -23.81
C ASP A 415 -9.96 -14.15 -24.08
N SER A 416 -9.55 -13.58 -25.21
CA SER A 416 -8.15 -13.33 -25.56
C SER A 416 -7.51 -12.17 -24.79
N ALA A 417 -8.30 -11.34 -24.10
CA ALA A 417 -7.79 -10.20 -23.36
C ALA A 417 -6.81 -10.62 -22.26
N GLN A 418 -5.62 -10.04 -22.27
CA GLN A 418 -4.59 -10.33 -21.29
C GLN A 418 -4.87 -9.65 -19.96
N ILE A 419 -5.28 -10.43 -18.96
CA ILE A 419 -5.62 -9.92 -17.62
C ILE A 419 -4.36 -9.72 -16.77
N CYS A 420 -3.46 -10.70 -16.78
CA CYS A 420 -2.19 -10.62 -16.07
C CYS A 420 -1.01 -10.52 -17.05
N SER A 421 -0.43 -9.33 -17.23
CA SER A 421 0.71 -9.15 -18.12
C SER A 421 1.98 -9.81 -17.61
N CYS A 422 2.22 -9.78 -16.28
CA CYS A 422 3.42 -10.36 -15.70
C CYS A 422 3.53 -11.88 -15.93
N ASN A 423 2.39 -12.56 -16.10
CA ASN A 423 2.34 -14.02 -16.26
C ASN A 423 1.63 -14.42 -17.57
N ALA A 424 1.36 -13.47 -18.48
CA ALA A 424 0.70 -13.68 -19.77
C ALA A 424 -0.62 -14.47 -19.68
N VAL A 425 -1.44 -14.23 -18.65
CA VAL A 425 -2.69 -14.97 -18.42
C VAL A 425 -3.85 -14.20 -19.01
N THR A 426 -4.60 -14.85 -19.89
CA THR A 426 -5.79 -14.29 -20.55
C THR A 426 -7.05 -14.45 -19.69
N LYS A 427 -8.11 -13.69 -20.03
CA LYS A 427 -9.45 -13.86 -19.43
C LYS A 427 -9.94 -15.28 -19.61
N GLY A 428 -9.85 -15.84 -20.84
CA GLY A 428 -10.29 -17.20 -21.12
C GLY A 428 -9.62 -18.24 -20.24
N ALA A 429 -8.30 -18.12 -20.00
CA ALA A 429 -7.58 -19.03 -19.09
C ALA A 429 -8.09 -18.92 -17.64
N ILE A 430 -8.39 -17.69 -17.18
CA ILE A 430 -8.94 -17.46 -15.83
C ILE A 430 -10.36 -18.03 -15.73
N VAL A 431 -11.21 -17.74 -16.71
CA VAL A 431 -12.60 -18.24 -16.74
C VAL A 431 -12.63 -19.76 -16.81
N HIS A 432 -11.72 -20.38 -17.59
CA HIS A 432 -11.57 -21.84 -17.63
C HIS A 432 -11.19 -22.39 -16.25
N ALA A 433 -10.20 -21.78 -15.58
CA ALA A 433 -9.82 -22.18 -14.24
C ALA A 433 -10.97 -22.04 -13.22
N ILE A 434 -11.82 -21.00 -13.37
CA ILE A 434 -13.03 -20.84 -12.56
C ILE A 434 -14.02 -21.98 -12.83
N HIS A 435 -14.25 -22.33 -14.08
CA HIS A 435 -15.12 -23.45 -14.45
C HIS A 435 -14.57 -24.81 -13.98
N ASP A 436 -13.26 -24.94 -13.89
CA ASP A 436 -12.58 -26.14 -13.34
C ASP A 436 -12.60 -26.19 -11.81
N GLY A 437 -13.23 -25.20 -11.15
CA GLY A 437 -13.51 -25.20 -9.72
C GLY A 437 -12.69 -24.22 -8.88
N ALA A 438 -11.87 -23.34 -9.47
CA ALA A 438 -11.21 -22.29 -8.73
C ALA A 438 -12.23 -21.21 -8.30
N ALA A 439 -12.56 -21.16 -7.01
CA ALA A 439 -13.58 -20.31 -6.45
C ALA A 439 -13.02 -19.10 -5.68
N THR A 440 -11.70 -19.00 -5.55
CA THR A 440 -11.03 -17.94 -4.78
C THR A 440 -9.84 -17.34 -5.54
N VAL A 441 -9.45 -16.11 -5.18
CA VAL A 441 -8.24 -15.49 -5.75
C VAL A 441 -6.97 -16.29 -5.43
N PRO A 442 -6.75 -16.85 -4.22
CA PRO A 442 -5.61 -17.74 -3.98
C PRO A 442 -5.58 -18.95 -4.89
N GLU A 443 -6.70 -19.62 -5.14
CA GLU A 443 -6.79 -20.75 -6.07
C GLU A 443 -6.49 -20.32 -7.50
N LEU A 444 -7.06 -19.20 -7.98
CA LEU A 444 -6.71 -18.63 -9.28
C LEU A 444 -5.22 -18.30 -9.39
N LYS A 445 -4.60 -17.75 -8.34
CA LYS A 445 -3.15 -17.53 -8.30
C LYS A 445 -2.37 -18.83 -8.41
N SER A 446 -2.82 -19.87 -7.73
CA SER A 446 -2.16 -21.20 -7.74
C SER A 446 -2.23 -21.87 -9.10
N CYS A 447 -3.42 -21.91 -9.74
CA CYS A 447 -3.61 -22.68 -10.99
C CYS A 447 -3.25 -21.88 -12.25
N THR A 448 -3.40 -20.53 -12.25
CA THR A 448 -3.11 -19.69 -13.43
C THR A 448 -1.87 -18.82 -13.29
N ARG A 449 -1.34 -18.65 -12.08
CA ARG A 449 -0.28 -17.70 -11.72
C ARG A 449 -0.68 -16.21 -11.88
N ALA A 450 -1.93 -15.91 -12.24
CA ALA A 450 -2.40 -14.53 -12.31
C ALA A 450 -2.36 -13.86 -10.92
N GLY A 451 -1.79 -12.66 -10.83
CA GLY A 451 -1.70 -11.90 -9.57
C GLY A 451 -0.61 -12.35 -8.59
N THR A 452 0.31 -13.24 -8.98
CA THR A 452 1.43 -13.67 -8.13
C THR A 452 2.64 -12.73 -8.17
N SER A 453 2.75 -11.86 -9.17
CA SER A 453 3.86 -10.90 -9.31
C SER A 453 3.42 -9.51 -8.79
N CYS A 454 3.17 -8.52 -9.64
CA CYS A 454 2.84 -7.13 -9.25
C CYS A 454 1.48 -6.95 -8.56
N GLY A 455 0.57 -7.94 -8.65
CA GLY A 455 -0.75 -7.91 -8.02
C GLY A 455 -1.77 -6.94 -8.63
N SER A 456 -1.43 -6.16 -9.65
CA SER A 456 -2.31 -5.16 -10.27
C SER A 456 -3.60 -5.74 -10.88
N CYS A 457 -3.60 -7.00 -11.28
CA CYS A 457 -4.76 -7.70 -11.83
C CYS A 457 -5.71 -8.28 -10.75
N VAL A 458 -5.33 -8.30 -9.48
CA VAL A 458 -6.14 -8.91 -8.39
C VAL A 458 -7.57 -8.34 -8.29
N PRO A 459 -7.81 -7.04 -8.43
CA PRO A 459 -9.18 -6.50 -8.45
C PRO A 459 -10.03 -7.08 -9.58
N LEU A 460 -9.43 -7.27 -10.76
CA LEU A 460 -10.12 -7.83 -11.92
C LEU A 460 -10.34 -9.35 -11.78
N LEU A 461 -9.41 -10.09 -11.13
CA LEU A 461 -9.64 -11.50 -10.78
C LEU A 461 -10.86 -11.68 -9.87
N LYS A 462 -11.01 -10.82 -8.85
CA LYS A 462 -12.19 -10.82 -7.98
C LYS A 462 -13.47 -10.57 -8.77
N LYS A 463 -13.44 -9.61 -9.71
CA LYS A 463 -14.59 -9.27 -10.55
C LYS A 463 -14.95 -10.45 -11.47
N LEU A 464 -13.97 -11.09 -12.11
CA LEU A 464 -14.19 -12.26 -12.95
C LEU A 464 -14.82 -13.44 -12.18
N LEU A 465 -14.42 -13.67 -10.92
CA LEU A 465 -15.07 -14.68 -10.06
C LEU A 465 -16.55 -14.35 -9.87
N VAL A 466 -16.90 -13.11 -9.53
CA VAL A 466 -18.27 -12.66 -9.35
C VAL A 466 -19.07 -12.78 -10.65
N ASP A 467 -18.55 -12.27 -11.76
CA ASP A 467 -19.21 -12.24 -13.07
C ASP A 467 -19.38 -13.67 -13.64
N SER A 468 -18.55 -14.61 -13.23
CA SER A 468 -18.68 -16.05 -13.58
C SER A 468 -19.69 -16.80 -12.71
N GLY A 469 -20.43 -16.11 -11.84
CA GLY A 469 -21.47 -16.71 -10.99
C GLY A 469 -20.90 -17.54 -9.83
N VAL A 470 -19.61 -17.44 -9.55
CA VAL A 470 -19.04 -18.06 -8.36
C VAL A 470 -19.49 -17.25 -7.16
N GLU A 471 -20.26 -17.86 -6.28
CA GLU A 471 -20.47 -17.30 -4.95
C GLU A 471 -19.12 -17.16 -4.28
N VAL A 472 -18.60 -15.93 -4.23
CA VAL A 472 -17.38 -15.66 -3.48
C VAL A 472 -17.65 -16.06 -2.05
N SER A 473 -16.96 -17.08 -1.58
CA SER A 473 -17.10 -17.59 -0.22
C SER A 473 -17.04 -16.44 0.77
N LYS A 474 -18.13 -16.21 1.51
CA LYS A 474 -18.19 -15.26 2.61
C LYS A 474 -17.54 -15.81 3.89
N ALA A 475 -16.90 -16.97 3.80
CA ALA A 475 -16.21 -17.63 4.88
C ALA A 475 -15.22 -16.66 5.57
N LEU A 476 -15.24 -16.62 6.90
CA LEU A 476 -14.34 -15.77 7.68
C LEU A 476 -12.87 -16.14 7.42
N CYS A 477 -12.58 -17.44 7.36
CA CYS A 477 -11.27 -18.03 7.09
C CYS A 477 -11.41 -19.55 6.85
N GLU A 478 -10.29 -20.23 6.67
CA GLU A 478 -10.26 -21.72 6.54
C GLU A 478 -10.84 -22.49 7.73
N HIS A 479 -10.92 -21.85 8.92
CA HIS A 479 -11.45 -22.50 10.12
C HIS A 479 -12.96 -22.34 10.29
N PHE A 480 -13.58 -21.35 9.60
CA PHE A 480 -15.01 -21.08 9.66
C PHE A 480 -15.57 -20.83 8.26
N ALA A 481 -16.46 -21.68 7.82
CA ALA A 481 -17.18 -21.51 6.55
C ALA A 481 -18.17 -20.33 6.58
N GLN A 482 -18.56 -19.90 7.77
CA GLN A 482 -19.46 -18.79 8.00
C GLN A 482 -18.73 -17.44 7.91
N SER A 483 -19.46 -16.41 7.49
CA SER A 483 -19.02 -15.01 7.56
C SER A 483 -18.98 -14.52 9.02
N ARG A 484 -18.37 -13.35 9.27
CA ARG A 484 -18.39 -12.73 10.60
C ARG A 484 -19.83 -12.47 11.08
N ALA A 485 -20.71 -11.99 10.19
CA ALA A 485 -22.10 -11.69 10.53
C ALA A 485 -22.88 -12.96 10.93
N GLU A 486 -22.71 -14.04 10.18
CA GLU A 486 -23.34 -15.34 10.51
C GLU A 486 -22.80 -15.90 11.84
N LEU A 487 -21.48 -15.81 12.10
CA LEU A 487 -20.91 -16.20 13.38
C LEU A 487 -21.43 -15.35 14.53
N PHE A 488 -21.68 -14.06 14.31
CA PHE A 488 -22.30 -13.20 15.32
C PHE A 488 -23.69 -13.69 15.71
N GLU A 489 -24.53 -14.02 14.74
CA GLU A 489 -25.89 -14.53 15.00
C GLU A 489 -25.85 -15.94 15.64
N ILE A 490 -24.91 -16.80 15.23
CA ILE A 490 -24.71 -18.11 15.87
C ILE A 490 -24.33 -17.95 17.35
N VAL A 491 -23.36 -17.11 17.68
CA VAL A 491 -22.92 -16.85 19.05
C VAL A 491 -24.06 -16.30 19.89
N ARG A 492 -24.77 -15.30 19.36
CA ARG A 492 -25.92 -14.68 20.03
C ARG A 492 -27.06 -15.68 20.26
N GLY A 493 -27.47 -16.41 19.22
CA GLY A 493 -28.61 -17.33 19.27
C GLY A 493 -28.34 -18.62 20.07
N SER A 494 -27.09 -19.09 20.08
CA SER A 494 -26.70 -20.32 20.81
C SER A 494 -26.15 -20.06 22.21
N GLY A 495 -25.93 -18.81 22.60
CA GLY A 495 -25.37 -18.45 23.91
C GLY A 495 -23.93 -18.91 24.11
N ILE A 496 -23.17 -19.15 23.05
CA ILE A 496 -21.77 -19.55 23.08
C ILE A 496 -20.93 -18.45 23.73
N ARG A 497 -20.04 -18.82 24.67
CA ARG A 497 -19.22 -17.88 25.45
C ARG A 497 -17.72 -18.00 25.23
N THR A 498 -17.26 -19.07 24.59
CA THR A 498 -15.83 -19.35 24.37
C THR A 498 -15.52 -19.63 22.91
N PHE A 499 -14.27 -19.34 22.54
CA PHE A 499 -13.77 -19.65 21.19
C PHE A 499 -13.72 -21.17 20.94
N SER A 500 -13.24 -21.92 21.96
CA SER A 500 -13.15 -23.37 21.87
C SER A 500 -14.51 -24.03 21.64
N GLU A 501 -15.56 -23.55 22.29
CA GLU A 501 -16.94 -24.02 22.04
C GLU A 501 -17.42 -23.69 20.65
N LEU A 502 -17.15 -22.46 20.18
CA LEU A 502 -17.52 -22.04 18.81
C LEU A 502 -16.82 -22.91 17.75
N VAL A 503 -15.52 -23.14 17.90
CA VAL A 503 -14.74 -24.01 16.98
C VAL A 503 -15.28 -25.44 17.02
N ALA A 504 -15.54 -25.99 18.19
CA ALA A 504 -16.03 -27.37 18.33
C ALA A 504 -17.39 -27.60 17.67
N ARG A 505 -18.27 -26.61 17.65
CA ARG A 505 -19.62 -26.73 17.09
C ARG A 505 -19.72 -26.28 15.62
N HIS A 506 -18.96 -25.27 15.20
CA HIS A 506 -19.16 -24.58 13.93
C HIS A 506 -17.88 -24.35 13.16
N GLY A 507 -16.73 -24.76 13.67
CA GLY A 507 -15.43 -24.56 13.05
C GLY A 507 -14.62 -25.82 12.85
N THR A 508 -13.36 -25.63 12.40
CA THR A 508 -12.35 -26.69 12.24
C THR A 508 -11.00 -26.22 12.73
N GLY A 509 -10.13 -27.16 13.12
CA GLY A 509 -8.75 -26.85 13.53
C GLY A 509 -8.63 -26.10 14.85
N ARG A 510 -7.65 -25.18 14.97
CA ARG A 510 -7.31 -24.46 16.21
C ARG A 510 -7.46 -22.94 16.12
N GLY A 511 -7.96 -22.45 14.97
CA GLY A 511 -8.07 -21.01 14.69
C GLY A 511 -6.76 -20.37 14.24
N CYS A 512 -6.87 -19.19 13.62
CA CYS A 512 -5.77 -18.38 13.06
C CYS A 512 -5.90 -16.92 13.49
N ASP A 513 -4.93 -16.09 13.05
CA ASP A 513 -4.88 -14.64 13.33
C ASP A 513 -6.02 -13.85 12.67
N ILE A 514 -6.85 -14.50 11.86
CA ILE A 514 -8.06 -13.90 11.28
C ILE A 514 -9.25 -14.15 12.20
N CYS A 515 -9.57 -15.41 12.52
CA CYS A 515 -10.77 -15.76 13.27
C CYS A 515 -10.66 -15.47 14.76
N LYS A 516 -9.48 -15.63 15.39
CA LYS A 516 -9.32 -15.36 16.82
C LYS A 516 -9.71 -13.91 17.18
N PRO A 517 -9.14 -12.85 16.59
CA PRO A 517 -9.52 -11.48 16.90
C PRO A 517 -10.96 -11.14 16.47
N ALA A 518 -11.46 -11.76 15.39
CA ALA A 518 -12.84 -11.54 14.93
C ALA A 518 -13.85 -12.10 15.95
N VAL A 519 -13.62 -13.33 16.44
CA VAL A 519 -14.46 -13.97 17.45
C VAL A 519 -14.30 -13.28 18.82
N ALA A 520 -13.08 -12.83 19.17
CA ALA A 520 -12.87 -12.01 20.37
C ALA A 520 -13.77 -10.76 20.37
N SER A 521 -13.85 -10.06 19.24
CA SER A 521 -14.73 -8.91 19.07
C SER A 521 -16.22 -9.29 19.17
N ILE A 522 -16.64 -10.42 18.59
CA ILE A 522 -18.02 -10.92 18.70
C ILE A 522 -18.36 -11.23 20.18
N LEU A 523 -17.52 -12.00 20.84
CA LEU A 523 -17.74 -12.38 22.26
C LEU A 523 -17.77 -11.17 23.20
N ALA A 524 -16.99 -10.13 22.90
CA ALA A 524 -17.01 -8.88 23.65
C ALA A 524 -18.26 -8.02 23.37
N SER A 525 -18.94 -8.23 22.25
CA SER A 525 -20.19 -7.53 21.89
C SER A 525 -21.44 -8.29 22.33
N THR A 526 -21.33 -9.57 22.72
CA THR A 526 -22.48 -10.46 22.99
C THR A 526 -22.60 -10.88 24.45
N GLY A 527 -21.84 -10.31 25.37
CA GLY A 527 -21.98 -10.62 26.77
C GLY A 527 -20.97 -9.94 27.68
N PRO A 528 -21.18 -10.01 29.02
CA PRO A 528 -20.32 -9.40 30.00
C PRO A 528 -18.93 -10.08 30.05
N GLY A 529 -18.00 -9.40 30.70
CA GLY A 529 -16.67 -9.92 31.02
C GLY A 529 -15.56 -9.13 30.35
N HIS A 530 -14.41 -9.17 31.03
CA HIS A 530 -13.20 -8.49 30.56
C HIS A 530 -12.60 -9.19 29.34
N VAL A 531 -12.02 -8.44 28.42
CA VAL A 531 -11.39 -8.99 27.18
C VAL A 531 -10.20 -9.91 27.49
N HIS A 532 -9.62 -9.81 28.70
CA HIS A 532 -8.53 -10.68 29.17
C HIS A 532 -9.02 -11.83 30.11
N ASP A 533 -10.32 -12.06 30.23
CA ASP A 533 -10.81 -13.16 31.05
C ASP A 533 -10.59 -14.52 30.37
N GLY A 534 -9.91 -15.42 31.04
CA GLY A 534 -9.70 -16.80 30.60
C GLY A 534 -9.20 -16.91 29.15
N GLU A 535 -9.89 -17.73 28.36
CA GLU A 535 -9.53 -17.96 26.93
C GLU A 535 -9.54 -16.69 26.08
N ARG A 536 -10.39 -15.71 26.37
CA ARG A 536 -10.50 -14.47 25.62
C ARG A 536 -9.18 -13.72 25.48
N ALA A 537 -8.32 -13.82 26.49
CA ALA A 537 -7.00 -13.18 26.51
C ALA A 537 -6.08 -13.62 25.38
N THR A 538 -6.17 -14.90 24.98
CA THR A 538 -5.33 -15.48 23.93
C THR A 538 -5.85 -15.22 22.53
N LEU A 539 -7.05 -14.65 22.42
CA LEU A 539 -7.70 -14.32 21.16
C LEU A 539 -7.41 -12.90 20.69
N GLN A 540 -6.91 -12.03 21.57
CA GLN A 540 -6.72 -10.61 21.29
C GLN A 540 -5.62 -10.37 20.26
N ASP A 541 -5.81 -9.35 19.41
CA ASP A 541 -4.71 -8.83 18.59
C ASP A 541 -3.71 -8.03 19.45
N THR A 542 -2.58 -7.66 18.84
CA THR A 542 -1.46 -7.02 19.56
C THR A 542 -1.88 -5.79 20.38
N ASN A 543 -2.81 -4.97 19.87
CA ASN A 543 -3.23 -3.74 20.53
C ASN A 543 -4.21 -4.03 21.68
N ASP A 544 -5.20 -4.88 21.47
CA ASP A 544 -6.16 -5.27 22.49
C ASP A 544 -5.50 -6.14 23.56
N HIS A 545 -4.44 -6.88 23.23
CA HIS A 545 -3.67 -7.68 24.19
C HIS A 545 -3.04 -6.84 25.29
N PHE A 546 -2.57 -5.64 24.97
CA PHE A 546 -1.98 -4.71 25.95
C PHE A 546 -2.86 -3.49 26.24
N LEU A 547 -4.10 -3.45 25.77
CA LEU A 547 -5.03 -2.33 25.93
C LEU A 547 -4.40 -0.97 25.55
N ALA A 548 -3.53 -0.98 24.56
CA ALA A 548 -2.76 0.17 24.08
C ALA A 548 -2.30 -0.04 22.65
N ASN A 549 -2.13 1.04 21.85
CA ASN A 549 -1.58 0.90 20.51
C ASN A 549 -0.08 0.71 20.57
N LEU A 550 0.40 -0.35 19.92
CA LEU A 550 1.81 -0.58 19.65
C LEU A 550 2.36 0.52 18.72
N GLN A 551 3.47 1.09 19.11
CA GLN A 551 4.19 2.13 18.37
C GLN A 551 5.33 1.50 17.54
N ARG A 552 5.81 2.23 16.53
CA ARG A 552 6.87 1.76 15.61
C ARG A 552 8.15 1.29 16.31
N ASN A 553 8.47 1.82 17.47
CA ASN A 553 9.65 1.49 18.27
C ASN A 553 9.40 0.46 19.36
N GLY A 554 8.27 -0.26 19.36
CA GLY A 554 7.92 -1.24 20.38
C GLY A 554 7.30 -0.68 21.67
N THR A 555 7.16 0.64 21.80
CA THR A 555 6.43 1.27 22.91
C THR A 555 4.93 1.33 22.65
N TYR A 556 4.17 1.86 23.60
CA TYR A 556 2.73 1.94 23.56
C TYR A 556 2.22 3.36 23.76
N SER A 557 1.01 3.66 23.24
CA SER A 557 0.30 4.89 23.54
C SER A 557 -0.65 4.72 24.71
N VAL A 558 -0.78 5.75 25.54
CA VAL A 558 -1.80 5.85 26.58
C VAL A 558 -2.72 7.01 26.26
N VAL A 559 -4.03 6.72 26.18
CA VAL A 559 -5.03 7.71 25.78
C VAL A 559 -6.18 7.69 26.77
N PRO A 560 -6.18 8.60 27.76
CA PRO A 560 -7.31 8.74 28.66
C PRO A 560 -8.54 9.27 27.93
N ARG A 561 -9.74 8.90 28.39
CA ARG A 561 -10.98 9.41 27.84
C ARG A 561 -11.18 10.87 28.21
N LEU A 562 -11.44 11.69 27.23
CA LEU A 562 -11.84 13.10 27.36
C LEU A 562 -13.17 13.23 26.65
N ALA A 563 -14.27 12.92 27.36
CA ALA A 563 -15.59 12.85 26.77
C ALA A 563 -16.01 14.21 26.15
N GLY A 564 -16.43 14.19 24.89
CA GLY A 564 -16.74 15.40 24.14
C GLY A 564 -15.54 16.35 23.92
N GLY A 565 -14.30 15.93 24.27
CA GLY A 565 -13.12 16.79 24.27
C GLY A 565 -13.01 17.71 25.47
N GLU A 566 -13.87 17.55 26.49
CA GLU A 566 -13.87 18.36 27.70
C GLU A 566 -12.89 17.80 28.75
N VAL A 567 -12.12 18.66 29.39
CA VAL A 567 -11.16 18.32 30.43
C VAL A 567 -11.04 19.44 31.47
N THR A 568 -10.98 19.06 32.74
CA THR A 568 -10.79 20.06 33.83
C THR A 568 -9.32 20.48 33.94
N PRO A 569 -9.05 21.67 34.55
CA PRO A 569 -7.66 22.06 34.82
C PRO A 569 -6.89 21.04 35.63
N GLU A 570 -7.50 20.44 36.64
CA GLU A 570 -6.92 19.39 37.50
C GLU A 570 -6.57 18.13 36.67
N GLY A 571 -7.46 17.74 35.76
CA GLY A 571 -7.21 16.63 34.84
C GLY A 571 -6.02 16.90 33.91
N LEU A 572 -5.88 18.12 33.38
CA LEU A 572 -4.72 18.52 32.58
C LEU A 572 -3.42 18.44 33.37
N ILE A 573 -3.43 18.84 34.65
CA ILE A 573 -2.27 18.79 35.55
C ILE A 573 -1.86 17.31 35.70
N VAL A 574 -2.79 16.41 36.02
CA VAL A 574 -2.49 14.98 36.19
C VAL A 574 -1.92 14.37 34.90
N ILE A 575 -2.51 14.65 33.72
CA ILE A 575 -1.98 14.18 32.44
C ILE A 575 -0.54 14.70 32.23
N GLY A 576 -0.29 15.97 32.51
CA GLY A 576 1.03 16.59 32.39
C GLY A 576 2.06 15.97 33.35
N GLU A 577 1.68 15.71 34.59
CA GLU A 577 2.54 15.06 35.59
C GLU A 577 2.86 13.61 35.20
N VAL A 578 1.85 12.84 34.79
CA VAL A 578 2.05 11.47 34.28
C VAL A 578 3.01 11.46 33.11
N ALA A 579 2.79 12.35 32.13
CA ALA A 579 3.66 12.41 30.96
C ALA A 579 5.11 12.77 31.34
N ARG A 580 5.32 13.73 32.23
CA ARG A 580 6.64 14.12 32.72
C ARG A 580 7.34 12.99 33.49
N ASP A 581 6.64 12.38 34.43
CA ASP A 581 7.22 11.43 35.38
C ASP A 581 7.56 10.09 34.72
N PHE A 582 6.83 9.70 33.64
CA PHE A 582 7.09 8.48 32.87
C PHE A 582 7.86 8.76 31.57
N GLY A 583 8.23 10.01 31.28
CA GLY A 583 8.99 10.40 30.08
C GLY A 583 8.22 10.17 28.78
N LEU A 584 6.95 10.56 28.73
CA LEU A 584 6.07 10.33 27.58
C LEU A 584 5.99 11.57 26.68
N TYR A 585 5.95 11.32 25.38
CA TYR A 585 5.65 12.36 24.38
C TYR A 585 4.15 12.65 24.38
N THR A 586 3.77 13.94 24.45
CA THR A 586 2.37 14.34 24.49
C THR A 586 1.94 15.04 23.20
N LYS A 587 0.72 14.73 22.73
CA LYS A 587 0.13 15.40 21.56
C LYS A 587 -1.39 15.48 21.65
N ILE A 588 -1.94 16.66 21.34
CA ILE A 588 -3.36 16.80 21.04
C ILE A 588 -3.58 16.27 19.62
N THR A 589 -4.47 15.28 19.49
CA THR A 589 -4.75 14.63 18.21
C THR A 589 -6.08 15.09 17.62
N GLY A 590 -6.34 14.78 16.33
CA GLY A 590 -7.54 15.22 15.61
C GLY A 590 -8.88 14.71 16.19
N GLY A 591 -8.86 13.80 17.15
CA GLY A 591 -10.03 13.31 17.88
C GLY A 591 -10.35 14.11 19.16
N GLN A 592 -9.77 15.29 19.37
CA GLN A 592 -9.91 16.07 20.62
C GLN A 592 -9.44 15.28 21.85
N ARG A 593 -8.34 14.54 21.72
CA ARG A 593 -7.74 13.73 22.78
C ARG A 593 -6.31 14.20 23.02
N ILE A 594 -5.83 13.96 24.24
CA ILE A 594 -4.42 14.07 24.58
C ILE A 594 -3.86 12.65 24.58
N ASP A 595 -3.05 12.34 23.56
CA ASP A 595 -2.40 11.05 23.42
C ASP A 595 -0.98 11.16 24.00
N MET A 596 -0.62 10.24 24.89
CA MET A 596 0.72 10.07 25.46
C MET A 596 1.40 8.89 24.79
N PHE A 597 2.59 9.09 24.22
CA PHE A 597 3.32 8.08 23.44
C PHE A 597 4.63 7.72 24.13
N GLY A 598 5.13 6.52 23.89
CA GLY A 598 6.44 6.08 24.36
C GLY A 598 6.41 5.28 25.65
N ALA A 599 5.24 4.90 26.14
CA ALA A 599 5.14 4.05 27.33
C ALA A 599 5.67 2.64 27.05
N ARG A 600 6.57 2.14 27.90
CA ARG A 600 6.95 0.72 27.86
C ARG A 600 5.85 -0.13 28.48
N VAL A 601 5.76 -1.40 28.07
CA VAL A 601 4.69 -2.30 28.51
C VAL A 601 4.61 -2.41 30.05
N GLU A 602 5.75 -2.48 30.71
CA GLU A 602 5.82 -2.56 32.19
C GLU A 602 5.43 -1.25 32.91
N GLN A 603 5.40 -0.13 32.21
CA GLN A 603 4.95 1.17 32.76
C GLN A 603 3.44 1.33 32.70
N LEU A 604 2.74 0.62 31.80
CA LEU A 604 1.31 0.80 31.55
C LEU A 604 0.46 0.69 32.83
N PRO A 605 0.60 -0.34 33.68
CA PRO A 605 -0.20 -0.43 34.89
C PRO A 605 0.01 0.73 35.88
N ALA A 606 1.24 1.21 36.04
CA ALA A 606 1.55 2.33 36.92
C ALA A 606 0.97 3.65 36.38
N ILE A 607 1.03 3.87 35.07
CA ILE A 607 0.43 5.01 34.37
C ILE A 607 -1.09 4.99 34.56
N TRP A 608 -1.74 3.84 34.27
CA TRP A 608 -3.18 3.71 34.41
C TRP A 608 -3.66 3.90 35.84
N ARG A 609 -2.94 3.41 36.83
CA ARG A 609 -3.29 3.62 38.24
C ARG A 609 -3.42 5.10 38.57
N ARG A 610 -2.43 5.91 38.20
CA ARG A 610 -2.48 7.36 38.41
C ARG A 610 -3.64 8.05 37.68
N LEU A 611 -3.93 7.61 36.45
CA LEU A 611 -5.03 8.15 35.66
C LEU A 611 -6.39 7.74 36.24
N VAL A 612 -6.56 6.46 36.59
CA VAL A 612 -7.81 5.93 37.18
C VAL A 612 -8.09 6.53 38.57
N ASP A 613 -7.04 6.73 39.39
CA ASP A 613 -7.16 7.38 40.71
C ASP A 613 -7.59 8.85 40.57
N ALA A 614 -7.26 9.51 39.46
CA ALA A 614 -7.71 10.85 39.11
C ALA A 614 -9.06 10.91 38.38
N GLY A 615 -9.76 9.78 38.25
CA GLY A 615 -11.09 9.71 37.64
C GLY A 615 -11.10 9.50 36.11
N PHE A 616 -9.96 9.28 35.47
CA PHE A 616 -9.92 8.93 34.06
C PHE A 616 -10.19 7.43 33.86
N GLU A 617 -10.65 7.10 32.67
CA GLU A 617 -10.83 5.74 32.18
C GLU A 617 -10.18 5.57 30.78
N SER A 618 -10.14 4.34 30.29
CA SER A 618 -9.63 4.06 28.95
C SER A 618 -10.41 4.80 27.87
N GLY A 619 -9.70 5.53 27.01
CA GLY A 619 -10.27 6.13 25.79
C GLY A 619 -10.48 5.13 24.64
N HIS A 620 -10.23 3.82 24.84
CA HIS A 620 -10.37 2.73 23.85
C HIS A 620 -9.71 3.05 22.51
N ALA A 621 -8.62 3.84 22.51
CA ALA A 621 -7.96 4.27 21.29
C ALA A 621 -7.17 3.15 20.59
N TYR A 622 -7.18 1.95 21.09
CA TYR A 622 -6.48 0.76 20.62
C TYR A 622 -7.40 -0.29 19.97
N GLY A 623 -8.63 -0.46 20.48
CA GLY A 623 -9.54 -1.49 20.01
C GLY A 623 -10.37 -1.10 18.76
N LYS A 624 -11.10 -2.06 18.22
CA LYS A 624 -12.17 -1.88 17.24
C LYS A 624 -13.44 -1.51 18.00
N SER A 625 -13.54 -0.22 18.39
CA SER A 625 -14.54 0.32 19.31
C SER A 625 -14.83 1.79 19.02
N LEU A 626 -15.78 2.38 19.75
CA LEU A 626 -15.98 3.82 19.74
C LEU A 626 -14.73 4.52 20.30
N ARG A 627 -14.17 5.47 19.52
CA ARG A 627 -12.96 6.20 19.87
C ARG A 627 -13.24 7.48 20.62
N THR A 628 -14.00 8.36 20.01
CA THR A 628 -14.38 9.67 20.56
C THR A 628 -15.64 10.17 19.89
N VAL A 629 -16.37 11.04 20.59
CA VAL A 629 -17.41 11.89 20.03
C VAL A 629 -16.92 13.33 20.06
N LYS A 630 -16.45 13.87 18.93
CA LYS A 630 -16.02 15.27 18.85
C LYS A 630 -17.17 16.20 19.14
N SER A 631 -16.92 17.32 19.80
CA SER A 631 -17.87 18.43 19.92
C SER A 631 -17.31 19.74 19.36
N CYS A 632 -18.17 20.66 19.00
CA CYS A 632 -17.82 22.07 18.97
C CYS A 632 -18.07 22.69 20.37
N VAL A 633 -17.77 23.96 20.54
CA VAL A 633 -17.87 24.63 21.87
C VAL A 633 -19.31 24.87 22.33
N GLY A 634 -20.32 24.46 21.58
CA GLY A 634 -21.73 24.53 21.94
C GLY A 634 -22.33 25.90 22.11
N THR A 635 -23.60 25.93 22.58
CA THR A 635 -24.36 27.18 22.81
C THR A 635 -23.79 28.01 23.94
N THR A 636 -23.13 27.41 24.92
CA THR A 636 -22.57 28.12 26.06
C THR A 636 -21.51 29.16 25.66
N TRP A 637 -20.69 28.82 24.66
CA TRP A 637 -19.55 29.66 24.26
C TRP A 637 -19.65 30.21 22.85
N CYS A 638 -20.51 29.65 22.00
CA CYS A 638 -20.63 30.02 20.59
C CYS A 638 -21.92 30.77 20.32
N ARG A 639 -21.84 32.02 19.83
CA ARG A 639 -22.99 32.84 19.45
C ARG A 639 -23.84 32.26 18.31
N TYR A 640 -23.35 31.28 17.59
CA TYR A 640 -24.03 30.61 16.46
C TYR A 640 -24.60 29.25 16.82
N GLY A 641 -24.31 28.73 18.01
CA GLY A 641 -24.84 27.44 18.47
C GLY A 641 -26.34 27.54 18.65
N VAL A 642 -27.06 26.55 18.15
CA VAL A 642 -28.53 26.44 18.27
C VAL A 642 -28.94 25.36 19.26
N GLN A 643 -28.08 24.35 19.48
CA GLN A 643 -28.29 23.27 20.45
C GLN A 643 -27.00 23.02 21.28
N ASP A 644 -27.13 22.36 22.44
CA ASP A 644 -26.01 21.96 23.29
C ASP A 644 -25.24 20.75 22.73
N SER A 645 -24.26 21.03 21.88
CA SER A 645 -23.42 20.00 21.28
C SER A 645 -22.41 19.39 22.24
N VAL A 646 -21.99 20.07 23.29
CA VAL A 646 -21.03 19.57 24.28
C VAL A 646 -21.72 18.54 25.17
N GLY A 647 -22.83 18.91 25.76
CA GLY A 647 -23.60 18.01 26.61
C GLY A 647 -24.03 16.74 25.88
N LEU A 648 -24.51 16.87 24.64
CA LEU A 648 -24.88 15.71 23.83
C LEU A 648 -23.66 14.84 23.48
N ALA A 649 -22.52 15.41 23.10
CA ALA A 649 -21.32 14.65 22.78
C ALA A 649 -20.80 13.88 23.99
N VAL A 650 -20.77 14.50 25.16
CA VAL A 650 -20.40 13.85 26.43
C VAL A 650 -21.34 12.68 26.73
N ALA A 651 -22.66 12.91 26.63
CA ALA A 651 -23.66 11.87 26.89
C ALA A 651 -23.53 10.66 25.94
N LEU A 652 -23.34 10.90 24.65
CA LEU A 652 -23.15 9.85 23.65
C LEU A 652 -21.83 9.09 23.85
N GLU A 653 -20.74 9.80 24.14
CA GLU A 653 -19.46 9.13 24.37
C GLU A 653 -19.49 8.25 25.61
N LEU A 654 -20.13 8.68 26.67
CA LEU A 654 -20.29 7.89 27.88
C LEU A 654 -21.30 6.75 27.71
N ARG A 655 -22.32 6.89 26.86
CA ARG A 655 -23.25 5.80 26.53
C ARG A 655 -22.57 4.68 25.78
N TYR A 656 -21.76 5.00 24.75
CA TYR A 656 -21.17 4.00 23.86
C TYR A 656 -19.72 3.65 24.21
N ARG A 657 -19.21 4.04 25.37
CA ARG A 657 -17.85 3.69 25.83
C ARG A 657 -17.68 2.18 25.91
N GLY A 658 -16.52 1.70 25.46
CA GLY A 658 -16.24 0.26 25.42
C GLY A 658 -16.98 -0.55 24.36
N LEU A 659 -17.87 0.06 23.56
CA LEU A 659 -18.62 -0.63 22.51
C LEU A 659 -17.68 -1.20 21.44
N ARG A 660 -17.60 -2.53 21.35
CA ARG A 660 -16.78 -3.24 20.36
C ARG A 660 -17.53 -3.32 19.02
N SER A 661 -16.80 -3.21 17.94
CA SER A 661 -17.33 -3.12 16.58
C SER A 661 -16.38 -3.75 15.55
N PRO A 662 -16.85 -4.08 14.32
CA PRO A 662 -16.02 -4.64 13.26
C PRO A 662 -14.81 -3.77 12.90
N HIS A 663 -14.94 -2.44 13.02
CA HIS A 663 -13.88 -1.46 12.83
C HIS A 663 -14.04 -0.31 13.84
N LYS A 664 -13.00 0.53 14.00
CA LYS A 664 -13.09 1.72 14.85
C LYS A 664 -14.25 2.62 14.43
N LEU A 665 -14.97 3.17 15.39
CA LEU A 665 -16.05 4.14 15.20
C LEU A 665 -15.60 5.53 15.65
N LYS A 666 -15.98 6.54 14.88
CA LYS A 666 -15.76 7.96 15.18
C LYS A 666 -17.05 8.73 14.99
N SER A 667 -17.29 9.68 15.86
CA SER A 667 -18.48 10.54 15.79
C SER A 667 -18.14 12.00 16.00
N GLY A 668 -19.10 12.87 15.72
CA GLY A 668 -18.98 14.30 15.97
C GLY A 668 -20.34 14.98 16.08
N VAL A 669 -20.46 15.91 17.01
CA VAL A 669 -21.67 16.71 17.27
C VAL A 669 -21.38 18.18 17.03
N SER A 670 -22.00 18.74 16.00
CA SER A 670 -21.92 20.16 15.65
C SER A 670 -23.16 20.89 16.13
N GLY A 671 -22.97 21.94 16.92
CA GLY A 671 -24.07 22.75 17.50
C GLY A 671 -24.79 23.69 16.52
N CYS A 672 -24.45 23.66 15.24
CA CYS A 672 -25.12 24.39 14.15
C CYS A 672 -24.60 23.91 12.78
N ALA A 673 -25.21 24.41 11.70
CA ALA A 673 -24.87 24.09 10.31
C ALA A 673 -23.45 24.47 9.86
N ARG A 674 -22.64 25.18 10.68
CA ARG A 674 -21.22 25.46 10.38
C ARG A 674 -20.29 24.25 10.53
N GLU A 675 -20.78 23.19 11.17
CA GLU A 675 -20.14 21.87 11.21
C GLU A 675 -18.70 21.86 11.77
N CYS A 676 -18.44 22.63 12.82
CA CYS A 676 -17.10 22.74 13.40
C CYS A 676 -16.54 21.42 14.01
N ALA A 677 -17.39 20.43 14.31
CA ALA A 677 -17.00 19.10 14.76
C ALA A 677 -16.76 18.12 13.60
N GLU A 678 -16.85 18.55 12.34
CA GLU A 678 -16.66 17.73 11.14
C GLU A 678 -17.58 16.50 11.12
N ALA A 679 -18.85 16.67 11.46
CA ALA A 679 -19.83 15.61 11.63
C ALA A 679 -19.97 14.74 10.38
N ARG A 680 -20.04 15.34 9.17
CA ARG A 680 -20.19 14.62 7.90
C ARG A 680 -18.95 13.87 7.43
N SER A 681 -17.86 13.88 8.19
CA SER A 681 -16.66 13.05 7.96
C SER A 681 -16.56 11.85 8.90
N LYS A 682 -17.60 11.57 9.68
CA LYS A 682 -17.60 10.57 10.75
C LYS A 682 -18.51 9.37 10.42
N ASP A 683 -18.27 8.26 11.10
CA ASP A 683 -19.07 7.03 10.95
C ASP A 683 -20.56 7.29 11.26
N PHE A 684 -20.82 8.15 12.27
CA PHE A 684 -22.08 8.85 12.45
C PHE A 684 -21.79 10.28 12.92
N GLY A 685 -22.57 11.23 12.44
CA GLY A 685 -22.40 12.64 12.72
C GLY A 685 -23.73 13.33 12.99
N ILE A 686 -23.71 14.31 13.87
CA ILE A 686 -24.91 15.00 14.32
C ILE A 686 -24.71 16.51 14.10
N ILE A 687 -25.67 17.13 13.46
CA ILE A 687 -25.68 18.57 13.22
C ILE A 687 -26.98 19.15 13.78
N ALA A 688 -26.88 20.14 14.65
CA ALA A 688 -28.00 20.83 15.26
C ALA A 688 -28.75 21.69 14.25
N THR A 689 -30.07 21.69 14.35
CA THR A 689 -31.02 22.62 13.74
C THR A 689 -31.76 23.41 14.83
N GLU A 690 -32.56 24.41 14.46
CA GLU A 690 -33.38 25.15 15.41
C GLU A 690 -34.49 24.24 16.03
N GLU A 691 -34.91 23.20 15.29
CA GLU A 691 -35.99 22.30 15.68
C GLU A 691 -35.49 21.03 16.38
N GLY A 692 -34.17 20.70 16.27
CA GLY A 692 -33.61 19.46 16.84
C GLY A 692 -32.26 19.09 16.29
N TRP A 693 -32.11 17.82 15.86
CA TRP A 693 -30.87 17.24 15.41
C TRP A 693 -31.01 16.50 14.07
N ASN A 694 -30.06 16.70 13.19
CA ASN A 694 -29.93 15.90 11.98
C ASN A 694 -28.89 14.82 12.20
N LEU A 695 -29.22 13.56 11.91
CA LEU A 695 -28.34 12.40 12.00
C LEU A 695 -27.81 12.04 10.61
N TYR A 696 -26.50 12.07 10.47
CA TYR A 696 -25.76 11.67 9.26
C TYR A 696 -24.96 10.39 9.53
N VAL A 697 -24.91 9.46 8.57
CA VAL A 697 -24.25 8.16 8.69
C VAL A 697 -23.34 7.84 7.50
N GLY A 698 -22.39 6.93 7.66
CA GLY A 698 -21.53 6.44 6.59
C GLY A 698 -20.39 7.38 6.18
N GLY A 699 -20.04 8.37 6.98
CA GLY A 699 -18.89 9.23 6.69
C GLY A 699 -17.54 8.56 6.96
N ASN A 700 -16.53 8.92 6.18
CA ASN A 700 -15.17 8.44 6.35
C ASN A 700 -14.16 9.53 5.97
N GLY A 701 -13.48 10.13 6.93
CA GLY A 701 -12.37 11.05 6.73
C GLY A 701 -11.00 10.36 6.61
N GLY A 702 -10.96 9.12 6.14
CA GLY A 702 -9.73 8.32 5.99
C GLY A 702 -9.14 8.34 4.59
N PHE A 703 -8.39 7.30 4.23
CA PHE A 703 -7.69 7.16 2.95
C PHE A 703 -8.63 7.24 1.73
N THR A 704 -9.83 6.68 1.85
CA THR A 704 -10.90 6.84 0.85
C THR A 704 -12.01 7.67 1.48
N PRO A 705 -12.02 9.00 1.31
CA PRO A 705 -12.99 9.85 1.98
C PRO A 705 -14.39 9.62 1.42
N ARG A 706 -15.38 9.70 2.32
CA ARG A 706 -16.81 9.65 2.03
C ARG A 706 -17.52 10.70 2.87
N HIS A 707 -18.42 11.45 2.28
CA HIS A 707 -19.36 12.28 3.02
C HIS A 707 -20.43 11.39 3.67
N ALA A 708 -20.75 11.66 4.94
CA ALA A 708 -21.90 11.04 5.58
C ALA A 708 -23.20 11.56 4.95
N GLU A 709 -24.17 10.67 4.81
CA GLU A 709 -25.47 10.96 4.23
C GLU A 709 -26.54 11.12 5.32
N LEU A 710 -27.55 11.95 5.05
CA LEU A 710 -28.62 12.24 6.01
C LEU A 710 -29.52 11.01 6.19
N LEU A 711 -29.55 10.45 7.40
CA LEU A 711 -30.45 9.35 7.76
C LEU A 711 -31.83 9.88 8.20
N ALA A 712 -31.84 10.85 9.11
CA ALA A 712 -33.06 11.46 9.62
C ALA A 712 -32.81 12.93 10.06
N SER A 713 -33.83 13.77 9.99
CA SER A 713 -33.78 15.21 10.29
C SER A 713 -34.70 15.62 11.45
N ASP A 714 -34.34 16.73 12.07
CA ASP A 714 -35.13 17.44 13.08
C ASP A 714 -35.61 16.57 14.27
N LEU A 715 -34.71 15.68 14.69
CA LEU A 715 -34.95 14.72 15.75
C LEU A 715 -34.86 15.39 17.13
N ASP A 716 -35.78 15.05 18.03
CA ASP A 716 -35.53 15.27 19.47
C ASP A 716 -34.40 14.36 19.97
N THR A 717 -33.82 14.71 21.12
CA THR A 717 -32.65 13.99 21.64
C THR A 717 -32.93 12.51 21.97
N GLU A 718 -34.10 12.15 22.44
CA GLU A 718 -34.46 10.78 22.78
C GLU A 718 -34.55 9.92 21.53
N THR A 719 -35.23 10.40 20.51
CA THR A 719 -35.37 9.74 19.20
C THR A 719 -34.00 9.62 18.53
N LEU A 720 -33.18 10.66 18.57
CA LEU A 720 -31.82 10.63 18.03
C LEU A 720 -30.99 9.48 18.65
N VAL A 721 -30.99 9.36 19.98
CA VAL A 721 -30.23 8.31 20.70
C VAL A 721 -30.73 6.92 20.30
N LYS A 722 -32.05 6.72 20.23
CA LYS A 722 -32.64 5.44 19.77
C LYS A 722 -32.20 5.08 18.34
N LEU A 723 -32.21 6.03 17.42
CA LEU A 723 -31.77 5.78 16.05
C LEU A 723 -30.28 5.46 15.98
N ILE A 724 -29.44 6.10 16.79
CA ILE A 724 -28.01 5.76 16.88
C ILE A 724 -27.82 4.37 17.49
N ASP A 725 -28.54 3.98 18.53
CA ASP A 725 -28.49 2.65 19.12
C ASP A 725 -28.81 1.56 18.08
N ARG A 726 -29.90 1.73 17.32
CA ARG A 726 -30.32 0.84 16.24
C ARG A 726 -29.27 0.76 15.13
N TYR A 727 -28.76 1.91 14.67
CA TYR A 727 -27.75 2.00 13.64
C TYR A 727 -26.44 1.28 14.02
N LEU A 728 -25.94 1.56 15.22
CA LEU A 728 -24.68 0.95 15.69
C LEU A 728 -24.83 -0.56 15.90
N MET A 729 -25.94 -1.03 16.49
CA MET A 729 -26.16 -2.46 16.69
C MET A 729 -26.45 -3.20 15.40
N PHE A 730 -27.14 -2.59 14.45
CA PHE A 730 -27.35 -3.18 13.12
C PHE A 730 -26.00 -3.31 12.37
N TYR A 731 -25.17 -2.28 12.41
CA TYR A 731 -23.81 -2.33 11.86
C TYR A 731 -22.95 -3.43 12.53
N ILE A 732 -22.95 -3.51 13.86
CA ILE A 732 -22.16 -4.50 14.62
C ILE A 732 -22.58 -5.93 14.27
N ARG A 733 -23.87 -6.19 14.07
CA ARG A 733 -24.40 -7.52 13.72
C ARG A 733 -24.08 -7.92 12.29
N THR A 734 -24.24 -7.01 11.33
CA THR A 734 -24.30 -7.34 9.89
C THR A 734 -23.03 -7.01 9.11
N ALA A 735 -22.15 -6.16 9.61
CA ALA A 735 -20.93 -5.80 8.91
C ALA A 735 -19.87 -6.91 8.99
N ASP A 736 -19.08 -7.02 7.93
CA ASP A 736 -17.98 -7.96 7.84
C ASP A 736 -16.74 -7.52 8.65
N ARG A 737 -15.76 -8.40 8.72
CA ARG A 737 -14.50 -8.14 9.42
C ARG A 737 -13.78 -6.93 8.81
N LEU A 738 -13.39 -5.97 9.65
CA LEU A 738 -12.70 -4.73 9.26
C LEU A 738 -13.47 -3.85 8.27
N GLN A 739 -14.74 -4.08 8.07
CA GLN A 739 -15.58 -3.26 7.22
C GLN A 739 -15.97 -1.97 7.96
N ARG A 740 -15.69 -0.80 7.35
CA ARG A 740 -16.12 0.51 7.84
C ARG A 740 -17.60 0.74 7.52
N THR A 741 -18.22 1.68 8.22
CA THR A 741 -19.64 2.01 8.04
C THR A 741 -20.00 2.47 6.63
N ALA A 742 -19.17 3.26 5.95
CA ALA A 742 -19.43 3.68 4.57
C ALA A 742 -19.47 2.49 3.58
N PRO A 743 -18.41 1.65 3.43
CA PRO A 743 -18.49 0.49 2.54
C PRO A 743 -19.52 -0.56 3.02
N TRP A 744 -19.87 -0.59 4.30
CA TRP A 744 -20.95 -1.44 4.77
C TRP A 744 -22.31 -0.96 4.24
N ILE A 745 -22.64 0.32 4.34
CA ILE A 745 -23.88 0.89 3.77
C ILE A 745 -23.92 0.66 2.25
N GLU A 746 -22.81 0.92 1.55
CA GLU A 746 -22.67 0.68 0.10
C GLU A 746 -22.91 -0.81 -0.27
N SER A 747 -22.62 -1.76 0.62
CA SER A 747 -22.80 -3.20 0.40
C SER A 747 -24.20 -3.72 0.73
N LEU A 748 -25.04 -2.93 1.39
CA LEU A 748 -26.43 -3.29 1.64
C LEU A 748 -27.23 -3.23 0.33
N GLU A 749 -28.04 -4.23 0.07
CA GLU A 749 -28.99 -4.19 -1.04
C GLU A 749 -30.02 -3.04 -0.78
N GLY A 750 -30.02 -2.01 -1.64
CA GLY A 750 -30.76 -0.78 -1.43
C GLY A 750 -30.03 0.30 -0.63
N GLY A 751 -28.77 0.06 -0.19
CA GLY A 751 -27.90 1.07 0.42
C GLY A 751 -28.52 1.83 1.59
N LEU A 752 -28.41 3.16 1.55
CA LEU A 752 -28.95 4.04 2.60
C LEU A 752 -30.47 3.93 2.78
N GLU A 753 -31.23 3.74 1.70
CA GLU A 753 -32.69 3.62 1.78
C GLU A 753 -33.09 2.35 2.52
N HIS A 754 -32.41 1.24 2.30
CA HIS A 754 -32.61 0.03 3.08
C HIS A 754 -32.27 0.24 4.56
N LEU A 755 -31.13 0.89 4.83
CA LEU A 755 -30.73 1.23 6.20
C LEU A 755 -31.79 2.09 6.89
N ARG A 756 -32.35 3.09 6.20
CA ARG A 756 -33.42 3.93 6.71
C ARG A 756 -34.66 3.11 7.02
N ALA A 757 -35.12 2.28 6.08
CA ALA A 757 -36.26 1.41 6.28
C ALA A 757 -36.12 0.51 7.52
N VAL A 758 -34.91 -0.05 7.76
CA VAL A 758 -34.64 -0.91 8.92
C VAL A 758 -34.59 -0.09 10.21
N VAL A 759 -33.77 0.98 10.25
CA VAL A 759 -33.45 1.67 11.50
C VAL A 759 -34.51 2.68 11.91
N VAL A 760 -35.15 3.39 10.94
CA VAL A 760 -36.15 4.42 11.21
C VAL A 760 -37.55 3.80 11.19
N ASP A 761 -37.85 3.05 10.14
CA ASP A 761 -39.23 2.56 9.89
C ASP A 761 -39.48 1.16 10.46
N ASP A 762 -38.48 0.50 11.03
CA ASP A 762 -38.54 -0.86 11.59
C ASP A 762 -39.10 -1.93 10.62
N SER A 763 -38.72 -1.83 9.35
CA SER A 763 -39.23 -2.71 8.28
C SER A 763 -38.95 -4.20 8.51
N LEU A 764 -37.94 -4.54 9.32
CA LEU A 764 -37.62 -5.92 9.68
C LEU A 764 -38.20 -6.34 11.05
N GLY A 765 -38.82 -5.44 11.81
CA GLY A 765 -39.37 -5.71 13.14
C GLY A 765 -38.29 -6.04 14.19
N ILE A 766 -37.08 -5.51 14.05
CA ILE A 766 -35.94 -5.85 14.92
C ILE A 766 -35.46 -4.68 15.79
N CYS A 767 -36.04 -3.51 15.69
CA CYS A 767 -35.56 -2.31 16.39
C CYS A 767 -35.56 -2.47 17.91
N ALA A 768 -36.58 -3.09 18.48
CA ALA A 768 -36.63 -3.38 19.92
C ALA A 768 -35.49 -4.30 20.37
N ASP A 769 -35.11 -5.29 19.55
CA ASP A 769 -33.97 -6.19 19.85
C ASP A 769 -32.61 -5.51 19.71
N LEU A 770 -32.49 -4.54 18.78
CA LEU A 770 -31.30 -3.69 18.63
C LEU A 770 -31.13 -2.75 19.84
N GLU A 771 -32.20 -2.10 20.27
CA GLU A 771 -32.21 -1.22 21.45
C GLU A 771 -31.88 -2.01 22.74
N ALA A 772 -32.50 -3.16 22.94
CA ALA A 772 -32.24 -4.03 24.09
C ALA A 772 -30.76 -4.49 24.14
N ALA A 773 -30.16 -4.83 23.00
CA ALA A 773 -28.75 -5.20 22.93
C ALA A 773 -27.82 -4.03 23.26
N MET A 774 -28.17 -2.79 22.90
CA MET A 774 -27.42 -1.62 23.31
C MET A 774 -27.57 -1.35 24.81
N ASP A 775 -28.76 -1.48 25.35
CA ASP A 775 -28.99 -1.30 26.80
C ASP A 775 -28.25 -2.35 27.63
N GLU A 776 -28.17 -3.60 27.15
CA GLU A 776 -27.37 -4.63 27.78
C GLU A 776 -25.88 -4.24 27.79
N HIS A 777 -25.34 -3.73 26.65
CA HIS A 777 -23.99 -3.23 26.59
C HIS A 777 -23.74 -2.10 27.58
N VAL A 778 -24.63 -1.11 27.61
CA VAL A 778 -24.52 0.05 28.52
C VAL A 778 -24.55 -0.40 29.98
N GLY A 779 -25.43 -1.35 30.32
CA GLY A 779 -25.55 -1.89 31.68
C GLY A 779 -24.36 -2.74 32.15
N ASN A 780 -23.64 -3.35 31.22
CA ASN A 780 -22.50 -4.23 31.50
C ASN A 780 -21.14 -3.53 31.39
N TYR A 781 -21.09 -2.24 31.10
CA TYR A 781 -19.83 -1.52 30.94
C TYR A 781 -18.98 -1.53 32.22
N ALA A 782 -17.70 -1.86 32.06
CA ALA A 782 -16.68 -1.71 33.07
C ALA A 782 -15.39 -1.17 32.45
N ASP A 783 -14.66 -0.29 33.15
CA ASP A 783 -13.39 0.24 32.66
C ASP A 783 -12.32 -0.87 32.64
N GLU A 784 -11.76 -1.11 31.44
CA GLU A 784 -10.80 -2.16 31.21
C GLU A 784 -9.47 -1.94 31.95
N TRP A 785 -9.02 -0.66 32.09
CA TRP A 785 -7.81 -0.38 32.88
C TRP A 785 -8.00 -0.73 34.35
N ARG A 786 -9.14 -0.36 34.93
CA ARG A 786 -9.48 -0.72 36.31
C ARG A 786 -9.54 -2.23 36.48
N GLY A 787 -10.19 -2.93 35.56
CA GLY A 787 -10.29 -4.39 35.56
C GLY A 787 -8.94 -5.13 35.48
N VAL A 788 -7.91 -4.52 34.88
CA VAL A 788 -6.53 -5.02 34.90
C VAL A 788 -5.87 -4.70 36.25
N LEU A 789 -6.03 -3.47 36.75
CA LEU A 789 -5.37 -3.03 38.01
C LEU A 789 -5.83 -3.77 39.24
N GLU A 790 -7.02 -4.35 39.20
CA GLU A 790 -7.65 -5.11 40.29
C GLU A 790 -7.41 -6.64 40.22
N ASP A 791 -6.67 -7.11 39.21
CA ASP A 791 -6.47 -8.54 38.92
C ASP A 791 -4.98 -8.86 38.72
N GLU A 792 -4.38 -9.61 39.64
CA GLU A 792 -2.95 -9.96 39.64
C GLU A 792 -2.56 -10.82 38.42
N GLU A 793 -3.45 -11.71 37.93
CA GLU A 793 -3.19 -12.55 36.77
C GLU A 793 -3.12 -11.71 35.51
N LYS A 794 -3.98 -10.72 35.39
CA LYS A 794 -3.97 -9.75 34.25
C LYS A 794 -2.74 -8.84 34.32
N LEU A 795 -2.36 -8.36 35.50
CA LEU A 795 -1.15 -7.55 35.73
C LEU A 795 0.14 -8.27 35.30
N ALA A 796 0.22 -9.57 35.56
CA ALA A 796 1.40 -10.38 35.25
C ALA A 796 1.78 -10.39 33.75
N ARG A 797 0.89 -9.95 32.87
CA ARG A 797 1.13 -9.86 31.40
C ARG A 797 1.96 -8.64 31.00
N PHE A 798 2.00 -7.60 31.83
CA PHE A 798 2.63 -6.33 31.51
C PHE A 798 4.12 -6.33 31.85
N VAL A 799 4.87 -7.20 31.20
CA VAL A 799 6.32 -7.35 31.35
C VAL A 799 6.98 -7.45 29.97
N SER A 800 8.16 -6.84 29.80
CA SER A 800 8.92 -6.96 28.55
C SER A 800 9.54 -8.36 28.41
N PHE A 801 10.02 -8.95 29.52
CA PHE A 801 10.65 -10.26 29.52
C PHE A 801 10.08 -11.12 30.66
N VAL A 802 9.41 -12.23 30.33
CA VAL A 802 8.78 -13.13 31.32
C VAL A 802 9.81 -13.68 32.32
N ASN A 803 11.03 -13.98 31.86
CA ASN A 803 12.10 -14.53 32.71
C ASN A 803 12.93 -13.46 33.43
N ALA A 804 12.68 -12.17 33.17
CA ALA A 804 13.37 -11.04 33.76
C ALA A 804 12.43 -9.81 33.82
N PRO A 805 11.34 -9.88 34.61
CA PRO A 805 10.23 -8.91 34.56
C PRO A 805 10.66 -7.48 34.92
N ASP A 806 11.71 -7.31 35.71
CA ASP A 806 12.23 -6.00 36.11
C ASP A 806 13.23 -5.40 35.10
N THR A 807 13.48 -6.10 33.98
CA THR A 807 14.43 -5.63 32.95
C THR A 807 13.68 -4.91 31.85
N PRO A 808 13.90 -3.59 31.66
CA PRO A 808 13.32 -2.87 30.53
C PRO A 808 13.96 -3.31 29.21
N ASP A 809 13.20 -3.22 28.12
CA ASP A 809 13.72 -3.53 26.77
C ASP A 809 14.83 -2.54 26.39
N PRO A 810 16.06 -3.00 26.18
CA PRO A 810 17.20 -2.13 25.83
C PRO A 810 17.11 -1.54 24.42
N LEU A 811 16.24 -2.08 23.56
CA LEU A 811 16.02 -1.57 22.20
C LEU A 811 15.12 -0.33 22.19
N VAL A 812 14.36 -0.08 23.27
CA VAL A 812 13.53 1.12 23.42
C VAL A 812 14.42 2.29 23.82
N GLN A 813 14.84 3.07 22.81
CA GLN A 813 15.67 4.25 23.01
C GLN A 813 14.95 5.50 22.58
N VAL A 814 15.17 6.61 23.28
CA VAL A 814 14.59 7.91 23.00
C VAL A 814 15.67 8.99 22.95
N ARG A 815 15.44 10.02 22.15
CA ARG A 815 16.22 11.27 22.15
C ARG A 815 15.31 12.45 22.45
N GLU A 816 15.85 13.55 22.91
CA GLU A 816 15.06 14.77 23.09
C GLU A 816 14.96 15.53 21.76
N GLU A 817 13.73 15.93 21.40
CA GLU A 817 13.45 16.78 20.26
C GLU A 817 12.27 17.71 20.58
N ARG A 818 12.46 19.00 20.39
CA ARG A 818 11.44 20.04 20.74
C ARG A 818 10.98 19.95 22.21
N GLY A 819 11.90 19.61 23.13
CA GLY A 819 11.58 19.45 24.55
C GLY A 819 10.73 18.24 24.90
N GLN A 820 10.68 17.22 24.02
CA GLN A 820 9.92 16.00 24.24
C GLN A 820 10.73 14.75 23.84
N PRO A 821 10.50 13.59 24.48
CA PRO A 821 11.14 12.34 24.11
C PRO A 821 10.57 11.81 22.78
N VAL A 822 11.43 11.61 21.80
CA VAL A 822 11.05 10.97 20.53
C VAL A 822 11.82 9.66 20.33
N PRO A 823 11.23 8.65 19.70
CA PRO A 823 11.91 7.37 19.50
C PRO A 823 13.13 7.51 18.59
N VAL A 824 14.20 6.80 18.91
CA VAL A 824 15.30 6.54 17.99
C VAL A 824 14.91 5.37 17.11
N ALA A 825 15.05 5.51 15.78
CA ALA A 825 14.76 4.41 14.88
C ALA A 825 15.68 3.22 15.17
N LEU A 826 15.14 2.02 15.26
CA LEU A 826 15.92 0.79 15.40
C LEU A 826 16.95 0.72 14.24
N GLY A 827 18.24 0.54 14.58
CA GLY A 827 19.31 0.49 13.60
C GLY A 827 20.07 1.80 13.38
N MET A 828 19.68 2.92 13.99
CA MET A 828 20.51 4.13 14.00
C MET A 828 21.43 4.15 15.24
N PRO A 829 22.77 4.25 15.09
CA PRO A 829 23.63 4.44 16.26
C PRO A 829 23.26 5.76 16.96
N VAL A 830 23.13 5.72 18.27
CA VAL A 830 23.00 6.92 19.09
C VAL A 830 24.35 7.66 19.03
N VAL A 831 24.43 8.70 18.24
CA VAL A 831 25.61 9.57 18.21
C VAL A 831 25.55 10.49 19.44
N GLY A 832 26.32 10.14 20.45
CA GLY A 832 26.69 11.01 21.58
C GLY A 832 25.60 11.18 22.64
N ALA A 833 25.72 10.48 23.76
CA ALA A 833 25.26 10.96 25.05
C ALA A 833 26.26 12.00 25.58
#